data_f45dc77f92b23694120f4678726e4461
#
_entry.id   f45dc77f92b23694120f4678726e4461
#
_cell.length_a   1.000
_cell.length_b   1.000
_cell.length_c   1.000
_cell.angle_alpha   90.00
_cell.angle_beta   90.00
_cell.angle_gamma   90.00
#
_symmetry.space_group_name_H-M   'P 1'
#
loop_
_entity.id
_entity.type
_entity.pdbx_description
1 polymer ?
#
loop_
_entity_poly.entity_id
_entity_poly.type
_entity_poly.pdbx_seq_one_letter_code
_entity_poly.pdbx_strand_id
1 'polypeptide(L)'
;MSFQFKNVIILMLLALATTYQEDAKAQNVSAEQLGALGFRHIGVVGNRIASVSGATDNPLVYYAGAAAGGLWKTEDGGNFWRPIFDDQDTHSIGALAVSASDNNVVWAGTGEPHIRSNVTVGDGVYKSTDAGETWHHMGLEETGRISRIVIHPTDPSVVYIAALGHGHSVQQERGIYKTTDGGETWDHVLFVDENTGASSLIIDPNNTRILFAGMWQILINTWGRQSGGPGSAIYRSEDGGETWDRLSGHGLPTLPVGKIDICMSAANSQRIYSLIETGDGVPWDGAITESGELWRSDDGGKEWDLVNHSRDLGGRTAYYNNCRVTPDDENEVFFLTAGIARSYDGGLTYINHSGRQRSGGDYHDLWFDPANGDRMVIGNDQGVHISLNRGQSYRAVELPVGQMYHVTADNAVPYNVMGNRQDGPSYRGPSNPLYDNGRIPRGDWHQVGGGESGFATPDPTDPNIVWSSASGAGAVGGIVVRHDERTRQFRNVEVWPEGTVGWHAEDLKYRFQWTFPLLISSHDNNTVYVTSQHVHRTQNGGQSWDVISPDLTTNDKSRQGISGGLTPDNLGVEYCCVIYSFDESRAEQGVFYAGSNDGMVHVSRDNGANWNNVTGNFPDWPGDGVVRGIHASKWDAAKAYLVVEAHQVGNFEPFIYRTEDYGESWTKITNGISDHILSFTRDIVEDPVRPGLLYVGTENRLYVSLNDGDNWIEWTNNLPASPKYGLVVQERFGDLVIGTYGRGFWIMDDLSALQQLDQEVLSSSAHLFEPRDAYRFNSRTAPAVMTNDQSDGQGPSNAALINYWIGQEMAG
;
A
#
# COMPACT_ATOMS: atom_id res chain seq x y z
N MET A 1 39.67 -38.98 49.17
CA MET A 1 38.95 -39.31 47.90
C MET A 1 37.82 -38.31 47.58
N SER A 2 37.85 -37.03 47.97
CA SER A 2 36.77 -36.05 47.74
C SER A 2 37.22 -34.78 46.97
N PHE A 3 38.47 -34.76 46.48
CA PHE A 3 39.02 -33.60 45.77
C PHE A 3 39.07 -33.73 44.21
N GLN A 4 38.92 -34.93 43.69
CA GLN A 4 38.98 -35.17 42.24
C GLN A 4 37.62 -35.12 41.54
N PHE A 5 36.49 -35.25 42.29
CA PHE A 5 35.18 -35.22 41.66
C PHE A 5 34.63 -33.83 41.38
N LYS A 6 35.07 -32.81 42.17
CA LYS A 6 34.63 -31.43 41.93
C LYS A 6 35.27 -30.77 40.72
N ASN A 7 36.49 -31.14 40.36
CA ASN A 7 37.18 -30.58 39.20
C ASN A 7 36.70 -31.19 37.87
N VAL A 8 36.17 -32.41 37.86
CA VAL A 8 35.64 -33.06 36.69
C VAL A 8 34.24 -32.47 36.34
N ILE A 9 33.43 -32.14 37.36
CA ILE A 9 32.10 -31.50 37.11
C ILE A 9 32.27 -30.06 36.67
N ILE A 10 33.25 -29.30 37.19
CA ILE A 10 33.54 -27.92 36.73
C ILE A 10 34.14 -27.93 35.30
N LEU A 11 34.95 -28.91 34.92
CA LEU A 11 35.45 -29.07 33.56
C LEU A 11 34.37 -29.55 32.60
N MET A 12 33.42 -30.39 33.02
CA MET A 12 32.24 -30.74 32.17
C MET A 12 31.24 -29.58 32.06
N LEU A 13 31.02 -28.77 33.07
CA LEU A 13 30.18 -27.57 33.00
C LEU A 13 30.85 -26.45 32.19
N LEU A 14 32.17 -26.32 32.21
CA LEU A 14 32.92 -25.42 31.34
C LEU A 14 33.00 -25.95 29.90
N ALA A 15 33.04 -27.25 29.67
CA ALA A 15 32.98 -27.83 28.32
C ALA A 15 31.54 -27.78 27.71
N LEU A 16 30.49 -27.83 28.53
CA LEU A 16 29.11 -27.60 28.11
C LEU A 16 28.79 -26.11 27.88
N ALA A 17 29.47 -25.20 28.62
CA ALA A 17 29.32 -23.77 28.39
C ALA A 17 30.14 -23.25 27.18
N THR A 18 31.14 -24.00 26.72
CA THR A 18 31.94 -23.65 25.53
C THR A 18 31.38 -24.23 24.23
N THR A 19 30.40 -25.11 24.27
CA THR A 19 29.73 -25.62 23.06
C THR A 19 28.46 -24.83 22.67
N TYR A 20 28.06 -23.82 23.45
CA TYR A 20 26.93 -22.91 23.13
C TYR A 20 27.35 -21.51 22.66
N GLN A 21 28.64 -21.28 22.40
CA GLN A 21 29.16 -19.93 22.09
C GLN A 21 29.87 -19.85 20.72
N GLU A 22 29.64 -20.79 19.79
CA GLU A 22 30.25 -20.74 18.46
C GLU A 22 29.29 -20.51 17.27
N ASP A 23 27.98 -20.39 17.48
CA ASP A 23 27.04 -20.25 16.37
C ASP A 23 26.75 -18.77 15.96
N ALA A 24 27.37 -17.80 16.57
CA ALA A 24 27.22 -16.38 16.23
C ALA A 24 28.36 -15.88 15.35
N LYS A 25 28.70 -16.54 14.27
CA LYS A 25 29.61 -15.99 13.25
C LYS A 25 28.89 -15.80 11.94
N ALA A 26 28.95 -14.54 11.53
CA ALA A 26 28.44 -13.94 10.32
C ALA A 26 28.24 -14.93 9.17
N GLN A 27 27.02 -14.95 8.68
CA GLN A 27 26.71 -15.60 7.42
C GLN A 27 27.34 -14.85 6.27
N ASN A 28 28.14 -15.53 5.49
CA ASN A 28 28.72 -15.01 4.26
C ASN A 28 27.88 -15.45 3.05
N VAL A 29 26.53 -15.37 3.15
CA VAL A 29 25.64 -15.54 1.99
C VAL A 29 25.38 -14.18 1.38
N SER A 30 25.60 -14.06 0.09
CA SER A 30 25.28 -12.82 -0.66
C SER A 30 23.90 -12.90 -1.30
N ALA A 31 23.31 -11.75 -1.61
CA ALA A 31 22.07 -11.67 -2.38
C ALA A 31 22.17 -12.40 -3.74
N GLU A 32 23.34 -12.35 -4.39
CA GLU A 32 23.60 -13.06 -5.66
C GLU A 32 23.47 -14.59 -5.52
N GLN A 33 23.90 -15.15 -4.39
CA GLN A 33 23.78 -16.59 -4.12
C GLN A 33 22.32 -17.03 -3.90
N LEU A 34 21.47 -16.13 -3.45
CA LEU A 34 20.02 -16.34 -3.36
C LEU A 34 19.31 -16.12 -4.70
N GLY A 35 19.99 -15.61 -5.72
CA GLY A 35 19.40 -15.24 -7.01
C GLY A 35 18.72 -16.37 -7.78
N ALA A 36 19.04 -17.66 -7.47
CA ALA A 36 18.37 -18.81 -8.06
C ALA A 36 16.96 -19.08 -7.47
N LEU A 37 16.63 -18.48 -6.32
CA LEU A 37 15.37 -18.68 -5.60
C LEU A 37 14.35 -17.64 -6.04
N GLY A 38 13.62 -17.93 -7.13
CA GLY A 38 12.66 -17.00 -7.71
C GLY A 38 11.24 -17.16 -7.15
N PHE A 39 10.45 -16.13 -7.33
CA PHE A 39 9.05 -16.07 -6.90
C PHE A 39 8.10 -16.18 -8.10
N ARG A 40 6.91 -16.74 -7.90
CA ARG A 40 5.84 -16.75 -8.91
C ARG A 40 4.63 -15.95 -8.44
N HIS A 41 4.06 -15.17 -9.33
CA HIS A 41 2.79 -14.46 -9.11
C HIS A 41 1.62 -15.46 -9.22
N ILE A 42 0.67 -15.39 -8.28
CA ILE A 42 -0.49 -16.31 -8.28
C ILE A 42 -1.85 -15.62 -8.43
N GLY A 43 -1.90 -14.31 -8.44
CA GLY A 43 -3.10 -13.45 -8.44
C GLY A 43 -3.07 -12.57 -7.18
N VAL A 44 -4.03 -11.78 -6.90
CA VAL A 44 -5.34 -11.47 -7.43
C VAL A 44 -5.21 -10.30 -8.40
N VAL A 45 -6.28 -9.93 -9.12
CA VAL A 45 -6.24 -8.87 -10.11
C VAL A 45 -7.26 -7.77 -9.83
N GLY A 46 -7.06 -6.63 -10.54
CA GLY A 46 -8.05 -5.59 -10.77
C GLY A 46 -8.17 -4.61 -9.64
N ASN A 47 -7.24 -3.66 -9.58
CA ASN A 47 -7.38 -2.55 -8.66
C ASN A 47 -6.44 -1.41 -9.04
N ARG A 48 -6.72 -0.29 -8.60
CA ARG A 48 -6.21 1.04 -8.44
C ARG A 48 -5.12 1.53 -9.39
N ILE A 49 -5.60 2.29 -10.35
CA ILE A 49 -4.77 3.08 -11.25
C ILE A 49 -4.88 4.55 -10.84
N ALA A 50 -3.76 5.12 -10.41
CA ALA A 50 -3.67 6.48 -9.89
C ALA A 50 -3.38 7.53 -10.97
N SER A 51 -2.74 7.14 -12.08
CA SER A 51 -2.38 8.05 -13.15
C SER A 51 -2.43 7.38 -14.52
N VAL A 52 -2.77 8.14 -15.56
CA VAL A 52 -2.89 7.65 -16.94
C VAL A 52 -2.35 8.68 -17.93
N SER A 53 -1.81 8.20 -19.06
CA SER A 53 -1.38 9.05 -20.17
C SER A 53 -1.42 8.28 -21.49
N GLY A 54 -1.32 8.98 -22.62
CA GLY A 54 -1.26 8.39 -23.95
C GLY A 54 -0.29 9.13 -24.86
N ALA A 55 0.19 8.44 -25.91
CA ALA A 55 0.98 9.07 -26.97
C ALA A 55 0.05 9.86 -27.91
N THR A 56 0.43 11.08 -28.27
CA THR A 56 -0.40 11.99 -29.07
C THR A 56 -0.41 11.66 -30.55
N ASP A 57 0.67 11.08 -31.09
CA ASP A 57 0.82 10.70 -32.48
C ASP A 57 0.50 9.22 -32.76
N ASN A 58 0.32 8.42 -31.70
CA ASN A 58 0.01 7.00 -31.81
C ASN A 58 -1.21 6.61 -30.96
N PRO A 59 -2.39 6.43 -31.57
CA PRO A 59 -3.62 6.13 -30.84
C PRO A 59 -3.66 4.73 -30.21
N LEU A 60 -2.67 3.89 -30.44
CA LEU A 60 -2.58 2.56 -29.86
C LEU A 60 -1.74 2.51 -28.58
N VAL A 61 -1.00 3.59 -28.24
CA VAL A 61 -0.10 3.63 -27.10
C VAL A 61 -0.75 4.36 -25.93
N TYR A 62 -0.82 3.66 -24.78
CA TYR A 62 -1.23 4.21 -23.50
C TYR A 62 -0.32 3.72 -22.36
N TYR A 63 -0.28 4.51 -21.30
CA TYR A 63 0.44 4.23 -20.07
C TYR A 63 -0.53 4.29 -18.90
N ALA A 64 -0.33 3.42 -17.90
CA ALA A 64 -1.13 3.36 -16.69
C ALA A 64 -0.24 3.15 -15.47
N GLY A 65 -0.24 4.10 -14.55
CA GLY A 65 0.49 4.07 -13.29
C GLY A 65 -0.42 3.58 -12.17
N ALA A 66 -0.07 2.46 -11.57
CA ALA A 66 -0.78 1.92 -10.43
C ALA A 66 -0.29 2.54 -9.11
N ALA A 67 -1.17 2.66 -8.14
CA ALA A 67 -0.88 3.27 -6.84
C ALA A 67 0.31 2.62 -6.10
N ALA A 68 0.48 1.31 -6.24
CA ALA A 68 1.64 0.57 -5.75
C ALA A 68 1.94 -0.68 -6.60
N GLY A 69 1.44 -0.71 -7.85
CA GLY A 69 1.53 -1.84 -8.76
C GLY A 69 2.42 -1.61 -9.98
N GLY A 70 3.23 -0.55 -9.97
CA GLY A 70 4.16 -0.23 -11.06
C GLY A 70 3.52 0.50 -12.23
N LEU A 71 4.27 0.62 -13.31
CA LEU A 71 3.88 1.30 -14.53
C LEU A 71 3.68 0.29 -15.66
N TRP A 72 2.58 0.43 -16.36
CA TRP A 72 2.12 -0.47 -17.43
C TRP A 72 1.99 0.27 -18.75
N LYS A 73 2.34 -0.41 -19.84
CA LYS A 73 2.24 0.12 -21.22
C LYS A 73 1.51 -0.83 -22.13
N THR A 74 0.68 -0.28 -23.02
CA THR A 74 0.12 -0.99 -24.18
C THR A 74 0.54 -0.31 -25.49
N GLU A 75 0.69 -1.08 -26.55
CA GLU A 75 1.04 -0.62 -27.91
C GLU A 75 0.04 -1.12 -28.96
N ASP A 76 -1.08 -1.70 -28.52
CA ASP A 76 -2.10 -2.29 -29.38
C ASP A 76 -3.53 -1.82 -29.05
N GLY A 77 -3.64 -0.63 -28.46
CA GLY A 77 -4.92 -0.02 -28.07
C GLY A 77 -5.56 -0.64 -26.85
N GLY A 78 -4.76 -1.24 -25.96
CA GLY A 78 -5.19 -1.77 -24.67
C GLY A 78 -5.56 -3.26 -24.67
N ASN A 79 -5.21 -4.04 -25.72
CA ASN A 79 -5.46 -5.49 -25.72
C ASN A 79 -4.43 -6.23 -24.85
N PHE A 80 -3.16 -5.88 -24.99
CA PHE A 80 -2.09 -6.42 -24.18
C PHE A 80 -1.34 -5.29 -23.49
N TRP A 81 -1.02 -5.50 -22.22
CA TRP A 81 -0.24 -4.58 -21.39
C TRP A 81 0.96 -5.29 -20.79
N ARG A 82 2.07 -4.63 -20.74
CA ARG A 82 3.28 -5.13 -20.09
C ARG A 82 3.76 -4.20 -19.00
N PRO A 83 4.31 -4.72 -17.89
CA PRO A 83 4.98 -3.89 -16.92
C PRO A 83 6.26 -3.33 -17.55
N ILE A 84 6.56 -2.07 -17.26
CA ILE A 84 7.74 -1.38 -17.81
C ILE A 84 8.55 -0.66 -16.73
N PHE A 85 8.32 -1.00 -15.45
CA PHE A 85 8.94 -0.30 -14.33
C PHE A 85 9.40 -1.26 -13.23
N ASP A 86 9.39 -2.58 -13.50
CA ASP A 86 9.64 -3.62 -12.49
C ASP A 86 11.09 -3.64 -11.98
N ASP A 87 12.02 -3.04 -12.70
CA ASP A 87 13.44 -2.92 -12.32
C ASP A 87 13.74 -1.68 -11.45
N GLN A 88 12.71 -0.87 -11.10
CA GLN A 88 12.89 0.33 -10.29
C GLN A 88 12.61 0.08 -8.80
N ASP A 89 13.13 0.96 -7.95
CA ASP A 89 13.08 0.81 -6.48
C ASP A 89 11.71 1.07 -5.86
N THR A 90 10.77 1.65 -6.60
CA THR A 90 9.39 1.89 -6.17
C THR A 90 8.38 1.50 -7.23
N HIS A 91 7.19 1.06 -6.81
CA HIS A 91 6.06 0.78 -7.70
C HIS A 91 4.85 1.69 -7.46
N SER A 92 4.99 2.72 -6.64
CA SER A 92 3.95 3.72 -6.43
C SER A 92 4.04 4.82 -7.49
N ILE A 93 3.10 4.85 -8.44
CA ILE A 93 3.10 5.83 -9.54
C ILE A 93 1.94 6.81 -9.35
N GLY A 94 2.27 8.05 -8.97
CA GLY A 94 1.29 9.10 -8.70
C GLY A 94 0.98 10.01 -9.89
N ALA A 95 1.96 10.21 -10.78
CA ALA A 95 1.80 11.09 -11.95
C ALA A 95 2.51 10.54 -13.18
N LEU A 96 1.93 10.75 -14.35
CA LEU A 96 2.48 10.36 -15.65
C LEU A 96 2.37 11.49 -16.64
N ALA A 97 3.42 11.69 -17.45
CA ALA A 97 3.38 12.59 -18.60
C ALA A 97 4.18 12.02 -19.77
N VAL A 98 3.58 12.09 -20.97
CA VAL A 98 4.24 11.80 -22.25
C VAL A 98 4.43 13.11 -22.99
N SER A 99 5.63 13.37 -23.49
CA SER A 99 5.92 14.59 -24.23
C SER A 99 5.14 14.65 -25.54
N ALA A 100 4.44 15.77 -25.76
CA ALA A 100 3.70 15.97 -27.01
C ALA A 100 4.61 16.20 -28.23
N SER A 101 5.84 16.67 -28.01
CA SER A 101 6.85 16.93 -29.07
C SER A 101 7.76 15.74 -29.36
N ASP A 102 7.87 14.78 -28.41
CA ASP A 102 8.65 13.54 -28.57
C ASP A 102 8.06 12.44 -27.70
N ASN A 103 7.24 11.54 -28.25
CA ASN A 103 6.60 10.47 -27.50
C ASN A 103 7.54 9.40 -26.94
N ASN A 104 8.85 9.47 -27.25
CA ASN A 104 9.86 8.64 -26.57
C ASN A 104 10.19 9.18 -25.18
N VAL A 105 9.93 10.45 -24.92
CA VAL A 105 10.15 11.07 -23.61
C VAL A 105 8.91 10.88 -22.75
N VAL A 106 9.06 10.04 -21.71
CA VAL A 106 8.03 9.73 -20.72
C VAL A 106 8.58 10.01 -19.33
N TRP A 107 7.78 10.67 -18.50
CA TRP A 107 8.08 10.94 -17.10
C TRP A 107 7.10 10.24 -16.19
N ALA A 108 7.63 9.67 -15.10
CA ALA A 108 6.86 9.08 -14.00
C ALA A 108 7.23 9.77 -12.68
N GLY A 109 6.23 10.26 -11.98
CA GLY A 109 6.34 10.78 -10.62
C GLY A 109 5.82 9.75 -9.65
N THR A 110 6.58 9.51 -8.58
CA THR A 110 6.31 8.43 -7.64
C THR A 110 5.56 8.90 -6.40
N GLY A 111 4.98 7.97 -5.64
CA GLY A 111 4.12 8.22 -4.49
C GLY A 111 2.67 8.59 -4.86
N GLU A 112 1.72 8.03 -4.13
CA GLU A 112 0.29 8.20 -4.41
C GLU A 112 -0.25 9.52 -3.86
N PRO A 113 -0.74 10.49 -4.70
CA PRO A 113 -1.20 11.80 -4.25
C PRO A 113 -2.69 11.84 -3.84
N HIS A 114 -3.44 10.74 -4.03
CA HIS A 114 -4.84 10.60 -3.62
C HIS A 114 -4.91 10.21 -2.15
N ILE A 115 -4.96 11.22 -1.28
CA ILE A 115 -4.64 11.09 0.14
C ILE A 115 -5.70 10.32 0.93
N ARG A 116 -5.25 9.24 1.55
CA ARG A 116 -5.84 8.50 2.66
C ARG A 116 -4.69 7.92 3.51
N SER A 117 -4.96 7.39 4.70
CA SER A 117 -3.90 7.03 5.65
C SER A 117 -2.98 5.90 5.22
N ASN A 118 -3.41 5.06 4.30
CA ASN A 118 -2.67 3.88 3.86
C ASN A 118 -2.07 4.01 2.44
N VAL A 119 -1.89 5.24 1.94
CA VAL A 119 -1.24 5.48 0.64
C VAL A 119 0.28 5.35 0.73
N THR A 120 0.84 4.84 -0.36
CA THR A 120 2.27 4.59 -0.49
C THR A 120 3.08 5.87 -0.72
N VAL A 121 4.32 5.86 -0.29
CA VAL A 121 5.31 6.92 -0.52
C VAL A 121 6.13 6.55 -1.75
N GLY A 122 6.68 7.54 -2.44
CA GLY A 122 7.62 7.37 -3.54
C GLY A 122 8.99 7.93 -3.19
N ASP A 123 9.88 7.92 -4.17
CA ASP A 123 11.28 8.33 -4.06
C ASP A 123 11.70 9.31 -5.17
N GLY A 124 10.78 10.16 -5.63
CA GLY A 124 11.08 11.22 -6.60
C GLY A 124 10.55 10.97 -8.00
N VAL A 125 11.32 11.31 -9.01
CA VAL A 125 10.88 11.29 -10.41
C VAL A 125 11.82 10.46 -11.29
N TYR A 126 11.23 9.84 -12.31
CA TYR A 126 11.91 8.99 -13.29
C TYR A 126 11.61 9.46 -14.71
N LYS A 127 12.59 9.28 -15.60
CA LYS A 127 12.50 9.62 -17.01
C LYS A 127 12.89 8.46 -17.89
N SER A 128 12.13 8.24 -18.93
CA SER A 128 12.50 7.43 -20.09
C SER A 128 12.70 8.31 -21.33
N THR A 129 13.62 7.92 -22.21
CA THR A 129 13.85 8.54 -23.53
C THR A 129 13.65 7.56 -24.67
N ASP A 130 13.11 6.39 -24.37
CA ASP A 130 12.85 5.29 -25.31
C ASP A 130 11.42 4.72 -25.17
N ALA A 131 10.47 5.60 -24.85
CA ALA A 131 9.05 5.27 -24.68
C ALA A 131 8.78 4.24 -23.56
N GLY A 132 9.60 4.22 -22.51
CA GLY A 132 9.43 3.39 -21.32
C GLY A 132 10.15 2.03 -21.36
N GLU A 133 11.09 1.81 -22.30
CA GLU A 133 11.88 0.58 -22.31
C GLU A 133 12.95 0.61 -21.21
N THR A 134 13.55 1.78 -20.96
CA THR A 134 14.48 2.01 -19.85
C THR A 134 14.11 3.26 -19.06
N TRP A 135 14.44 3.27 -17.77
CA TRP A 135 14.12 4.36 -16.86
C TRP A 135 15.38 4.83 -16.13
N HIS A 136 15.45 6.14 -15.91
CA HIS A 136 16.52 6.78 -15.14
C HIS A 136 15.88 7.59 -14.02
N HIS A 137 16.36 7.40 -12.80
CA HIS A 137 15.99 8.20 -11.66
C HIS A 137 16.58 9.61 -11.81
N MET A 138 15.74 10.64 -11.67
CA MET A 138 16.09 12.03 -11.97
C MET A 138 16.05 12.92 -10.72
N GLY A 139 16.21 12.31 -9.53
CA GLY A 139 16.24 13.05 -8.26
C GLY A 139 14.89 13.32 -7.63
N LEU A 140 14.85 14.26 -6.69
CA LEU A 140 13.70 14.63 -5.88
C LEU A 140 13.23 13.51 -4.93
N GLU A 141 14.15 12.70 -4.42
CA GLU A 141 13.91 11.51 -3.59
C GLU A 141 13.04 11.82 -2.37
N GLU A 142 13.30 12.95 -1.72
CA GLU A 142 12.64 13.32 -0.47
C GLU A 142 11.25 13.93 -0.67
N THR A 143 10.79 14.13 -1.91
CA THR A 143 9.47 14.73 -2.17
C THR A 143 8.31 13.84 -1.73
N GLY A 144 8.52 12.54 -1.70
CA GLY A 144 7.56 11.55 -1.19
C GLY A 144 6.32 11.31 -2.07
N ARG A 145 5.71 12.36 -2.67
CA ARG A 145 4.56 12.21 -3.59
C ARG A 145 4.55 13.29 -4.64
N ILE A 146 4.45 12.86 -5.89
CA ILE A 146 4.32 13.74 -7.06
C ILE A 146 2.87 13.70 -7.54
N SER A 147 2.19 14.85 -7.49
CA SER A 147 0.79 14.97 -7.88
C SER A 147 0.58 15.26 -9.36
N ARG A 148 1.51 15.98 -10.00
CA ARG A 148 1.45 16.33 -11.43
C ARG A 148 2.84 16.49 -12.02
N ILE A 149 2.93 16.13 -13.32
CA ILE A 149 4.08 16.42 -14.17
C ILE A 149 3.55 17.17 -15.39
N VAL A 150 4.18 18.31 -15.70
CA VAL A 150 3.85 19.13 -16.87
C VAL A 150 5.10 19.28 -17.73
N ILE A 151 5.09 18.69 -18.92
CA ILE A 151 6.15 18.84 -19.91
C ILE A 151 5.77 20.02 -20.82
N HIS A 152 6.72 20.90 -21.09
CA HIS A 152 6.51 21.97 -22.05
C HIS A 152 6.14 21.42 -23.44
N PRO A 153 5.08 21.90 -24.10
CA PRO A 153 4.50 21.24 -25.27
C PRO A 153 5.43 21.15 -26.49
N THR A 154 6.45 21.99 -26.59
CA THR A 154 7.38 22.03 -27.75
C THR A 154 8.85 21.83 -27.37
N ASP A 155 9.17 21.77 -26.08
CA ASP A 155 10.54 21.55 -25.59
C ASP A 155 10.55 20.51 -24.47
N PRO A 156 10.88 19.24 -24.75
CA PRO A 156 10.83 18.17 -23.77
C PRO A 156 11.91 18.27 -22.69
N SER A 157 12.84 19.22 -22.79
CA SER A 157 13.84 19.50 -21.75
C SER A 157 13.29 20.38 -20.62
N VAL A 158 12.20 21.10 -20.86
CA VAL A 158 11.53 21.94 -19.86
C VAL A 158 10.38 21.17 -19.22
N VAL A 159 10.51 20.88 -17.92
CA VAL A 159 9.51 20.09 -17.17
C VAL A 159 9.26 20.74 -15.81
N TYR A 160 8.02 20.71 -15.39
CA TYR A 160 7.57 21.16 -14.08
C TYR A 160 6.99 20.01 -13.28
N ILE A 161 7.36 19.91 -12.01
CA ILE A 161 6.93 18.88 -11.07
C ILE A 161 6.14 19.52 -9.93
N ALA A 162 4.94 19.03 -9.68
CA ALA A 162 4.16 19.40 -8.50
C ALA A 162 4.40 18.36 -7.39
N ALA A 163 5.17 18.74 -6.38
CA ALA A 163 5.49 17.91 -5.23
C ALA A 163 4.50 18.21 -4.09
N LEU A 164 3.65 17.22 -3.76
CA LEU A 164 2.73 17.29 -2.63
C LEU A 164 3.47 17.13 -1.29
N GLY A 165 4.57 16.40 -1.29
CA GLY A 165 5.27 15.98 -0.09
C GLY A 165 4.74 14.64 0.45
N HIS A 166 5.45 14.07 1.43
CA HIS A 166 4.95 12.86 2.09
C HIS A 166 3.75 13.12 3.01
N GLY A 167 3.51 14.37 3.43
CA GLY A 167 2.31 14.78 4.18
C GLY A 167 2.29 14.35 5.65
N HIS A 168 3.28 13.60 6.12
CA HIS A 168 3.29 13.01 7.47
C HIS A 168 3.92 13.91 8.53
N SER A 169 4.72 14.88 8.10
CA SER A 169 5.36 15.89 8.96
C SER A 169 5.63 17.16 8.17
N VAL A 170 6.18 18.18 8.80
CA VAL A 170 6.72 19.38 8.13
C VAL A 170 7.86 18.98 7.20
N GLN A 171 7.96 19.63 6.03
CA GLN A 171 8.89 19.23 4.97
C GLN A 171 9.22 20.38 4.03
N GLN A 172 10.50 20.56 3.69
CA GLN A 172 10.98 21.62 2.80
C GLN A 172 10.79 21.28 1.30
N GLU A 173 10.64 20.00 0.97
CA GLU A 173 10.61 19.47 -0.40
C GLU A 173 9.22 19.54 -1.05
N ARG A 174 8.29 20.28 -0.46
CA ARG A 174 6.95 20.54 -1.00
C ARG A 174 6.95 21.74 -1.93
N GLY A 175 6.18 21.69 -3.03
CA GLY A 175 6.01 22.83 -3.91
C GLY A 175 6.17 22.52 -5.39
N ILE A 176 6.63 23.48 -6.17
CA ILE A 176 6.86 23.32 -7.60
C ILE A 176 8.36 23.36 -7.89
N TYR A 177 8.79 22.33 -8.63
CA TYR A 177 10.15 22.23 -9.18
C TYR A 177 10.12 22.41 -10.69
N LYS A 178 11.18 23.01 -11.24
CA LYS A 178 11.38 23.25 -12.67
C LYS A 178 12.74 22.74 -13.10
N THR A 179 12.79 22.09 -14.23
CA THR A 179 14.05 21.84 -14.97
C THR A 179 14.00 22.48 -16.34
N THR A 180 15.16 22.85 -16.89
CA THR A 180 15.34 23.32 -18.27
C THR A 180 16.39 22.52 -19.03
N ASP A 181 16.94 21.50 -18.40
CA ASP A 181 17.98 20.61 -18.94
C ASP A 181 17.55 19.14 -19.01
N GLY A 182 16.23 18.90 -18.91
CA GLY A 182 15.66 17.56 -19.01
C GLY A 182 15.83 16.72 -17.73
N GLY A 183 15.96 17.38 -16.58
CA GLY A 183 15.99 16.76 -15.26
C GLY A 183 17.37 16.54 -14.67
N GLU A 184 18.43 17.03 -15.35
CA GLU A 184 19.79 16.97 -14.80
C GLU A 184 19.93 17.86 -13.55
N THR A 185 19.20 19.00 -13.54
CA THR A 185 19.12 19.91 -12.40
C THR A 185 17.67 20.37 -12.16
N TRP A 186 17.36 20.72 -10.92
CA TRP A 186 16.04 21.18 -10.50
C TRP A 186 16.12 22.50 -9.73
N ASP A 187 15.30 23.45 -10.13
CA ASP A 187 15.06 24.70 -9.41
C ASP A 187 13.77 24.60 -8.63
N HIS A 188 13.77 24.85 -7.32
CA HIS A 188 12.58 24.93 -6.48
C HIS A 188 11.93 26.31 -6.66
N VAL A 189 11.02 26.44 -7.63
CA VAL A 189 10.50 27.73 -8.12
C VAL A 189 9.28 28.24 -7.35
N LEU A 190 8.57 27.38 -6.59
CA LEU A 190 7.49 27.79 -5.70
C LEU A 190 7.52 26.97 -4.41
N PHE A 191 7.80 27.61 -3.31
CA PHE A 191 7.68 27.12 -1.95
C PHE A 191 6.78 28.05 -1.14
N VAL A 192 5.75 27.53 -0.49
CA VAL A 192 4.82 28.33 0.34
C VAL A 192 5.22 28.24 1.80
N ASP A 193 5.17 27.06 2.36
CA ASP A 193 5.62 26.72 3.71
C ASP A 193 5.79 25.20 3.85
N GLU A 194 6.31 24.75 4.99
CA GLU A 194 6.62 23.35 5.28
C GLU A 194 5.40 22.42 5.38
N ASN A 195 4.17 22.97 5.42
CA ASN A 195 2.93 22.20 5.52
C ASN A 195 2.14 22.17 4.19
N THR A 196 2.58 22.96 3.19
CA THR A 196 1.83 23.21 1.96
C THR A 196 2.52 22.61 0.76
N GLY A 197 1.92 21.60 0.14
CA GLY A 197 2.41 21.00 -1.11
C GLY A 197 1.57 21.39 -2.32
N ALA A 198 2.00 20.97 -3.50
CA ALA A 198 1.28 21.22 -4.73
C ALA A 198 0.35 20.05 -5.06
N SER A 199 -0.96 20.29 -5.17
CA SER A 199 -1.98 19.31 -5.55
C SER A 199 -2.32 19.35 -7.04
N SER A 200 -2.08 20.49 -7.71
CA SER A 200 -2.38 20.71 -9.13
C SER A 200 -1.36 21.60 -9.79
N LEU A 201 -1.12 21.37 -11.07
CA LEU A 201 -0.25 22.19 -11.89
C LEU A 201 -0.69 22.09 -13.35
N ILE A 202 -0.87 23.24 -14.03
CA ILE A 202 -1.19 23.29 -15.44
C ILE A 202 -0.37 24.39 -16.15
N ILE A 203 -0.12 24.20 -17.44
CA ILE A 203 0.45 25.18 -18.35
C ILE A 203 -0.59 25.59 -19.39
N ASP A 204 -0.67 26.86 -19.73
CA ASP A 204 -1.54 27.31 -20.83
C ASP A 204 -1.00 26.78 -22.15
N PRO A 205 -1.74 25.91 -22.86
CA PRO A 205 -1.30 25.31 -24.11
C PRO A 205 -1.12 26.34 -25.25
N ASN A 206 -1.74 27.51 -25.14
CA ASN A 206 -1.67 28.58 -26.13
C ASN A 206 -0.60 29.65 -25.78
N ASN A 207 -0.16 29.69 -24.52
CA ASN A 207 0.89 30.58 -24.03
C ASN A 207 1.67 29.97 -22.88
N THR A 208 2.73 29.29 -23.21
CA THR A 208 3.52 28.49 -22.24
C THR A 208 4.24 29.29 -21.14
N ARG A 209 4.15 30.62 -21.19
CA ARG A 209 4.61 31.48 -20.08
C ARG A 209 3.62 31.53 -18.92
N ILE A 210 2.35 31.17 -19.16
CA ILE A 210 1.31 31.19 -18.16
C ILE A 210 1.18 29.80 -17.54
N LEU A 211 1.35 29.74 -16.23
CA LEU A 211 1.11 28.52 -15.44
C LEU A 211 0.19 28.83 -14.25
N PHE A 212 -0.52 27.82 -13.81
CA PHE A 212 -1.28 27.85 -12.57
C PHE A 212 -0.92 26.66 -11.70
N ALA A 213 -0.78 26.89 -10.39
CA ALA A 213 -0.54 25.86 -9.38
C ALA A 213 -1.61 25.95 -8.28
N GLY A 214 -2.21 24.81 -7.95
CA GLY A 214 -3.05 24.62 -6.77
C GLY A 214 -2.18 24.15 -5.61
N MET A 215 -2.03 24.99 -4.60
CA MET A 215 -1.28 24.66 -3.40
C MET A 215 -2.23 24.23 -2.30
N TRP A 216 -1.85 23.17 -1.57
CA TRP A 216 -2.70 22.50 -0.58
C TRP A 216 -1.96 22.26 0.72
N GLN A 217 -2.45 22.85 1.80
CA GLN A 217 -1.99 22.58 3.15
C GLN A 217 -2.64 21.29 3.64
N ILE A 218 -1.80 20.28 3.92
CA ILE A 218 -2.23 18.92 4.31
C ILE A 218 -1.26 18.30 5.31
N LEU A 219 -1.84 17.71 6.36
CA LEU A 219 -1.15 16.83 7.29
C LEU A 219 -1.94 15.52 7.40
N ILE A 220 -1.22 14.40 7.42
CA ILE A 220 -1.79 13.07 7.62
C ILE A 220 -0.88 12.26 8.55
N ASN A 221 -1.46 11.69 9.60
CA ASN A 221 -0.75 10.82 10.53
C ASN A 221 -1.63 9.62 10.91
N THR A 222 -1.18 8.81 11.87
CA THR A 222 -1.87 7.59 12.30
C THR A 222 -3.28 7.86 12.85
N TRP A 223 -3.52 9.03 13.46
CA TRP A 223 -4.77 9.36 14.17
C TRP A 223 -5.64 10.38 13.47
N GLY A 224 -5.23 10.89 12.33
CA GLY A 224 -6.07 11.86 11.64
C GLY A 224 -5.44 12.45 10.40
N ARG A 225 -6.28 13.05 9.62
CA ARG A 225 -5.94 13.86 8.46
C ARG A 225 -6.53 15.25 8.67
N GLN A 226 -5.77 16.27 8.30
CA GLN A 226 -6.20 17.67 8.35
C GLN A 226 -5.97 18.29 6.98
N SER A 227 -7.03 18.46 6.21
CA SER A 227 -7.04 19.16 4.93
C SER A 227 -7.42 20.61 5.15
N GLY A 228 -6.66 21.51 4.57
CA GLY A 228 -6.95 22.94 4.55
C GLY A 228 -6.11 23.77 5.51
N GLY A 229 -6.06 25.06 5.20
CA GLY A 229 -5.34 26.04 5.99
C GLY A 229 -4.91 27.27 5.18
N PRO A 230 -4.22 28.23 5.82
CA PRO A 230 -3.83 29.51 5.20
C PRO A 230 -2.81 29.35 4.06
N GLY A 231 -2.09 28.21 3.99
CA GLY A 231 -1.15 27.91 2.90
C GLY A 231 -1.85 27.56 1.60
N SER A 232 -3.07 27.00 1.66
CA SER A 232 -3.83 26.62 0.45
C SER A 232 -4.25 27.85 -0.35
N ALA A 233 -3.90 27.88 -1.64
CA ALA A 233 -4.28 28.94 -2.57
C ALA A 233 -3.97 28.56 -4.03
N ILE A 234 -4.52 29.31 -4.98
CA ILE A 234 -4.10 29.30 -6.37
C ILE A 234 -2.92 30.26 -6.53
N TYR A 235 -1.90 29.81 -7.24
CA TYR A 235 -0.76 30.63 -7.66
C TYR A 235 -0.71 30.67 -9.17
N ARG A 236 -0.27 31.82 -9.71
CA ARG A 236 -0.14 32.07 -11.15
C ARG A 236 1.25 32.58 -11.49
N SER A 237 1.83 32.08 -12.55
CA SER A 237 3.06 32.63 -13.17
C SER A 237 2.72 33.20 -14.53
N GLU A 238 3.43 34.28 -14.92
CA GLU A 238 3.36 34.94 -16.24
C GLU A 238 4.70 34.92 -17.00
N ASP A 239 5.71 34.29 -16.43
CA ASP A 239 7.09 34.28 -16.94
C ASP A 239 7.69 32.90 -17.16
N GLY A 240 6.83 31.85 -17.22
CA GLY A 240 7.28 30.48 -17.42
C GLY A 240 7.74 29.84 -16.12
N GLY A 241 7.15 30.22 -15.00
CA GLY A 241 7.39 29.62 -13.68
C GLY A 241 8.62 30.20 -12.96
N GLU A 242 9.21 31.31 -13.40
CA GLU A 242 10.32 31.97 -12.70
C GLU A 242 9.83 32.68 -11.43
N THR A 243 8.65 33.32 -11.53
CA THR A 243 7.99 33.98 -10.39
C THR A 243 6.52 33.57 -10.31
N TRP A 244 5.96 33.59 -9.09
CA TRP A 244 4.60 33.17 -8.82
C TRP A 244 3.86 34.15 -7.92
N ASP A 245 2.68 34.56 -8.36
CA ASP A 245 1.77 35.42 -7.62
C ASP A 245 0.66 34.59 -6.98
N ARG A 246 0.45 34.76 -5.67
CA ARG A 246 -0.70 34.21 -4.97
C ARG A 246 -1.95 34.98 -5.39
N LEU A 247 -2.95 34.28 -5.92
CA LEU A 247 -4.24 34.88 -6.25
C LEU A 247 -5.09 35.00 -4.98
N SER A 248 -5.67 36.17 -4.76
CA SER A 248 -6.52 36.46 -3.61
C SER A 248 -7.53 37.55 -3.94
N GLY A 249 -8.75 37.48 -3.43
CA GLY A 249 -9.84 38.35 -3.85
C GLY A 249 -10.30 38.02 -5.26
N HIS A 250 -10.81 39.05 -5.98
CA HIS A 250 -11.23 38.88 -7.37
C HIS A 250 -12.24 37.71 -7.56
N GLY A 251 -13.17 37.53 -6.60
CA GLY A 251 -14.17 36.45 -6.63
C GLY A 251 -13.73 35.11 -6.05
N LEU A 252 -12.44 34.93 -5.75
CA LEU A 252 -11.94 33.71 -5.07
C LEU A 252 -12.30 33.71 -3.58
N PRO A 253 -12.34 32.52 -2.94
CA PRO A 253 -12.53 32.40 -1.50
C PRO A 253 -11.57 33.26 -0.69
N THR A 254 -12.08 33.87 0.37
CA THR A 254 -11.29 34.73 1.28
C THR A 254 -10.95 34.05 2.60
N LEU A 255 -11.66 32.98 2.95
CA LEU A 255 -11.44 32.14 4.12
C LEU A 255 -10.52 30.97 3.75
N PRO A 256 -9.90 30.27 4.73
CA PRO A 256 -9.08 29.12 4.46
C PRO A 256 -9.79 28.05 3.62
N VAL A 257 -9.08 27.49 2.66
CA VAL A 257 -9.52 26.43 1.76
C VAL A 257 -8.61 25.21 1.86
N GLY A 258 -9.05 24.08 1.33
CA GLY A 258 -8.29 22.85 1.30
C GLY A 258 -7.69 22.55 -0.06
N LYS A 259 -7.94 21.34 -0.58
CA LYS A 259 -7.41 20.86 -1.86
C LYS A 259 -7.94 21.68 -3.03
N ILE A 260 -7.06 21.96 -3.99
CA ILE A 260 -7.37 22.71 -5.20
C ILE A 260 -6.95 21.88 -6.41
N ASP A 261 -7.86 21.71 -7.38
CA ASP A 261 -7.50 21.29 -8.73
C ASP A 261 -7.89 22.35 -9.76
N ILE A 262 -7.10 22.45 -10.83
CA ILE A 262 -7.26 23.50 -11.86
C ILE A 262 -7.24 22.83 -13.23
N CYS A 263 -8.15 23.24 -14.11
CA CYS A 263 -8.16 22.74 -15.48
C CYS A 263 -8.56 23.84 -16.49
N MET A 264 -8.07 23.71 -17.74
CA MET A 264 -8.40 24.59 -18.86
C MET A 264 -8.41 23.83 -20.18
N SER A 265 -9.06 24.41 -21.19
CA SER A 265 -9.12 23.84 -22.54
C SER A 265 -8.17 24.58 -23.50
N ALA A 266 -7.57 23.84 -24.42
CA ALA A 266 -6.83 24.43 -25.54
C ALA A 266 -7.74 25.24 -26.49
N ALA A 267 -9.04 24.92 -26.55
CA ALA A 267 -10.01 25.68 -27.36
C ALA A 267 -10.13 27.14 -26.92
N ASN A 268 -10.04 27.39 -25.61
CA ASN A 268 -10.06 28.73 -25.02
C ASN A 268 -9.36 28.77 -23.67
N SER A 269 -8.08 29.07 -23.64
CA SER A 269 -7.30 29.12 -22.40
C SER A 269 -7.57 30.35 -21.51
N GLN A 270 -8.45 31.30 -21.97
CA GLN A 270 -8.95 32.35 -21.07
C GLN A 270 -10.00 31.79 -20.10
N ARG A 271 -10.63 30.67 -20.42
CA ARG A 271 -11.55 29.97 -19.51
C ARG A 271 -10.82 28.94 -18.69
N ILE A 272 -10.84 29.15 -17.38
CA ILE A 272 -10.18 28.32 -16.38
C ILE A 272 -11.19 27.88 -15.34
N TYR A 273 -11.13 26.64 -14.92
CA TYR A 273 -11.94 26.09 -13.84
C TYR A 273 -11.05 25.72 -12.67
N SER A 274 -11.56 25.94 -11.46
CA SER A 274 -10.93 25.47 -10.24
C SER A 274 -11.95 24.81 -9.33
N LEU A 275 -11.72 23.54 -8.98
CA LEU A 275 -12.37 22.87 -7.87
C LEU A 275 -11.61 23.24 -6.60
N ILE A 276 -12.31 23.82 -5.62
CA ILE A 276 -11.71 24.29 -4.38
C ILE A 276 -12.47 23.67 -3.21
N GLU A 277 -11.77 22.92 -2.38
CA GLU A 277 -12.32 22.40 -1.13
C GLU A 277 -12.64 23.54 -0.17
N THR A 278 -13.91 23.64 0.24
CA THR A 278 -14.38 24.57 1.27
C THR A 278 -15.06 23.79 2.39
N GLY A 279 -15.27 24.45 3.55
CA GLY A 279 -16.05 23.87 4.65
C GLY A 279 -17.56 23.97 4.45
N ASP A 280 -18.03 24.59 3.35
CA ASP A 280 -19.44 24.80 3.00
C ASP A 280 -20.23 25.52 4.11
N GLY A 281 -19.59 26.50 4.77
CA GLY A 281 -20.16 27.24 5.88
C GLY A 281 -20.21 26.49 7.22
N VAL A 282 -19.81 25.23 7.27
CA VAL A 282 -19.67 24.47 8.53
C VAL A 282 -18.46 25.00 9.28
N PRO A 283 -18.59 25.41 10.56
CA PRO A 283 -17.44 25.89 11.33
C PRO A 283 -16.33 24.86 11.46
N TRP A 284 -15.09 25.30 11.25
CA TRP A 284 -13.90 24.51 11.48
C TRP A 284 -12.95 25.26 12.44
N ASP A 285 -12.45 24.59 13.47
CA ASP A 285 -11.67 25.20 14.56
C ASP A 285 -12.32 26.45 15.17
N GLY A 286 -13.65 26.45 15.24
CA GLY A 286 -14.46 27.54 15.78
C GLY A 286 -14.60 28.77 14.86
N ALA A 287 -14.07 28.72 13.64
CA ALA A 287 -14.18 29.76 12.64
C ALA A 287 -15.19 29.39 11.53
N ILE A 288 -15.83 30.39 10.94
CA ILE A 288 -16.71 30.22 9.76
C ILE A 288 -15.82 29.82 8.57
N THR A 289 -16.31 28.88 7.75
CA THR A 289 -15.67 28.46 6.51
C THR A 289 -16.36 29.05 5.29
N GLU A 290 -15.68 29.01 4.16
CA GLU A 290 -16.21 29.43 2.85
C GLU A 290 -17.26 28.43 2.36
N SER A 291 -18.10 28.86 1.39
CA SER A 291 -19.08 27.99 0.72
C SER A 291 -18.87 28.06 -0.79
N GLY A 292 -19.04 26.93 -1.46
CA GLY A 292 -18.88 26.73 -2.88
C GLY A 292 -17.98 25.55 -3.20
N GLU A 293 -17.94 25.15 -4.48
CA GLU A 293 -17.16 24.00 -4.93
C GLU A 293 -16.42 24.29 -6.24
N LEU A 294 -17.08 24.92 -7.23
CA LEU A 294 -16.49 25.19 -8.55
C LEU A 294 -16.45 26.68 -8.85
N TRP A 295 -15.26 27.18 -9.08
CA TRP A 295 -15.00 28.54 -9.58
C TRP A 295 -14.59 28.50 -11.05
N ARG A 296 -14.92 29.57 -11.77
CA ARG A 296 -14.54 29.77 -13.17
C ARG A 296 -14.05 31.18 -13.42
N SER A 297 -12.99 31.30 -14.17
CA SER A 297 -12.53 32.56 -14.78
C SER A 297 -12.77 32.51 -16.28
N ASP A 298 -13.17 33.61 -16.88
CA ASP A 298 -13.35 33.78 -18.33
C ASP A 298 -12.33 34.79 -18.93
N ASP A 299 -11.36 35.24 -18.15
CA ASP A 299 -10.38 36.31 -18.53
C ASP A 299 -8.92 35.93 -18.21
N GLY A 300 -8.60 34.65 -18.15
CA GLY A 300 -7.25 34.16 -17.91
C GLY A 300 -6.84 34.21 -16.44
N GLY A 301 -7.79 34.07 -15.52
CA GLY A 301 -7.55 34.00 -14.08
C GLY A 301 -7.45 35.32 -13.36
N LYS A 302 -7.95 36.43 -13.96
CA LYS A 302 -7.94 37.76 -13.34
C LYS A 302 -9.15 37.97 -12.44
N GLU A 303 -10.34 37.58 -12.90
CA GLU A 303 -11.59 37.58 -12.12
C GLU A 303 -12.18 36.18 -12.12
N TRP A 304 -12.82 35.81 -11.02
CA TRP A 304 -13.38 34.49 -10.80
C TRP A 304 -14.84 34.59 -10.34
N ASP A 305 -15.68 33.73 -10.89
CA ASP A 305 -17.07 33.57 -10.48
C ASP A 305 -17.29 32.19 -9.85
N LEU A 306 -17.98 32.14 -8.71
CA LEU A 306 -18.48 30.90 -8.16
C LEU A 306 -19.67 30.44 -9.02
N VAL A 307 -19.48 29.30 -9.74
CA VAL A 307 -20.48 28.79 -10.69
C VAL A 307 -21.29 27.61 -10.17
N ASN A 308 -20.77 26.88 -9.17
CA ASN A 308 -21.48 25.73 -8.61
C ASN A 308 -21.11 25.47 -7.14
N HIS A 309 -22.10 25.07 -6.36
CA HIS A 309 -21.98 24.77 -4.91
C HIS A 309 -22.06 23.26 -4.61
N SER A 310 -22.23 22.41 -5.64
CA SER A 310 -22.53 21.01 -5.39
C SER A 310 -21.28 20.23 -4.97
N ARG A 311 -21.33 19.64 -3.80
CA ARG A 311 -20.33 18.71 -3.29
C ARG A 311 -20.14 17.46 -4.15
N ASP A 312 -21.10 17.12 -5.02
CA ASP A 312 -20.96 16.01 -5.97
C ASP A 312 -19.81 16.21 -6.95
N LEU A 313 -19.34 17.48 -7.15
CA LEU A 313 -18.23 17.79 -8.04
C LEU A 313 -16.87 17.53 -7.42
N GLY A 314 -16.70 17.69 -6.10
CA GLY A 314 -15.45 17.44 -5.37
C GLY A 314 -15.43 16.11 -4.63
N GLY A 315 -16.57 15.66 -4.12
CA GLY A 315 -16.73 14.42 -3.36
C GLY A 315 -15.94 14.40 -2.05
N ARG A 316 -15.20 13.32 -1.78
CA ARG A 316 -14.21 13.20 -0.70
C ARG A 316 -12.94 13.92 -1.12
N THR A 317 -12.85 15.20 -0.81
CA THR A 317 -11.91 16.14 -1.45
C THR A 317 -10.44 15.75 -1.35
N ALA A 318 -9.97 15.25 -0.22
CA ALA A 318 -8.59 14.77 -0.10
C ALA A 318 -8.27 13.60 -1.05
N TYR A 319 -9.27 12.75 -1.29
CA TYR A 319 -9.14 11.55 -2.12
C TYR A 319 -9.46 11.80 -3.59
N TYR A 320 -10.47 12.63 -3.87
CA TYR A 320 -10.89 13.02 -5.23
C TYR A 320 -10.52 14.48 -5.53
N ASN A 321 -11.49 15.26 -5.94
CA ASN A 321 -11.40 16.69 -6.26
C ASN A 321 -10.51 16.94 -7.48
N ASN A 322 -10.85 16.31 -8.62
CA ASN A 322 -10.15 16.48 -9.89
C ASN A 322 -11.11 16.88 -11.00
N CYS A 323 -10.72 17.82 -11.84
CA CYS A 323 -11.45 18.23 -13.03
C CYS A 323 -10.61 18.19 -14.29
N ARG A 324 -11.27 17.94 -15.45
CA ARG A 324 -10.64 17.95 -16.77
C ARG A 324 -11.59 18.58 -17.78
N VAL A 325 -11.07 19.46 -18.62
CA VAL A 325 -11.82 20.07 -19.73
C VAL A 325 -11.43 19.36 -21.03
N THR A 326 -12.40 19.15 -21.93
CA THR A 326 -12.06 18.59 -23.23
C THR A 326 -11.21 19.57 -24.05
N PRO A 327 -10.31 19.07 -24.90
CA PRO A 327 -9.37 19.94 -25.62
C PRO A 327 -10.04 20.86 -26.66
N ASP A 328 -11.23 20.50 -27.13
CA ASP A 328 -11.96 21.09 -28.25
C ASP A 328 -13.24 21.85 -27.85
N ASP A 329 -13.67 21.80 -26.59
CA ASP A 329 -14.82 22.55 -26.06
C ASP A 329 -14.57 23.00 -24.63
N GLU A 330 -14.40 24.29 -24.42
CA GLU A 330 -14.19 24.89 -23.10
C GLU A 330 -15.37 24.81 -22.15
N ASN A 331 -16.57 24.44 -22.62
CA ASN A 331 -17.76 24.26 -21.78
C ASN A 331 -17.93 22.84 -21.27
N GLU A 332 -17.23 21.88 -21.89
CA GLU A 332 -17.36 20.49 -21.54
C GLU A 332 -16.33 20.09 -20.49
N VAL A 333 -16.80 19.91 -19.23
CA VAL A 333 -15.97 19.65 -18.06
C VAL A 333 -16.35 18.32 -17.43
N PHE A 334 -15.34 17.52 -17.12
CA PHE A 334 -15.46 16.26 -16.38
C PHE A 334 -14.96 16.47 -14.96
N PHE A 335 -15.70 15.92 -13.99
CA PHE A 335 -15.38 15.92 -12.57
C PHE A 335 -15.24 14.49 -12.08
N LEU A 336 -14.11 14.18 -11.45
CA LEU A 336 -13.72 12.85 -11.03
C LEU A 336 -13.92 12.71 -9.52
N THR A 337 -14.87 11.86 -9.14
CA THR A 337 -15.21 11.56 -7.76
C THR A 337 -15.44 10.05 -7.60
N ALA A 338 -16.29 9.61 -6.67
CA ALA A 338 -16.78 8.22 -6.63
C ALA A 338 -17.52 7.82 -7.93
N GLY A 339 -18.01 8.82 -8.69
CA GLY A 339 -18.52 8.70 -10.05
C GLY A 339 -17.84 9.71 -10.97
N ILE A 340 -18.30 9.76 -12.23
CA ILE A 340 -17.94 10.81 -13.17
C ILE A 340 -19.16 11.73 -13.32
N ALA A 341 -19.00 13.01 -13.00
CA ALA A 341 -19.93 14.05 -13.36
C ALA A 341 -19.43 14.78 -14.62
N ARG A 342 -20.34 15.22 -15.47
CA ARG A 342 -20.02 15.91 -16.73
C ARG A 342 -20.94 17.11 -16.91
N SER A 343 -20.35 18.28 -17.18
CA SER A 343 -21.03 19.51 -17.57
C SER A 343 -20.83 19.76 -19.06
N TYR A 344 -21.85 20.38 -19.69
CA TYR A 344 -21.82 20.86 -21.06
C TYR A 344 -22.03 22.38 -21.18
N ASP A 345 -22.16 23.07 -20.07
CA ASP A 345 -22.49 24.49 -19.98
C ASP A 345 -21.52 25.29 -19.10
N GLY A 346 -20.27 24.79 -19.02
CA GLY A 346 -19.23 25.48 -18.28
C GLY A 346 -19.39 25.37 -16.76
N GLY A 347 -19.91 24.27 -16.25
CA GLY A 347 -20.02 23.97 -14.83
C GLY A 347 -21.31 24.43 -14.18
N LEU A 348 -22.20 25.12 -14.91
CA LEU A 348 -23.47 25.62 -14.35
C LEU A 348 -24.41 24.48 -13.96
N THR A 349 -24.50 23.48 -14.83
CA THR A 349 -25.22 22.21 -14.56
C THR A 349 -24.32 21.02 -14.87
N TYR A 350 -24.65 19.87 -14.31
CA TYR A 350 -23.90 18.63 -14.56
C TYR A 350 -24.83 17.41 -14.57
N ILE A 351 -24.38 16.38 -15.24
CA ILE A 351 -25.00 15.06 -15.27
C ILE A 351 -24.06 14.09 -14.56
N ASN A 352 -24.55 13.43 -13.52
CA ASN A 352 -23.80 12.38 -12.85
C ASN A 352 -23.99 11.06 -13.62
N HIS A 353 -22.90 10.49 -14.10
CA HIS A 353 -22.88 9.24 -14.86
C HIS A 353 -22.67 8.00 -13.98
N SER A 354 -22.66 8.16 -12.66
CA SER A 354 -22.58 7.02 -11.75
C SER A 354 -23.74 6.06 -11.95
N GLY A 355 -23.45 4.83 -12.35
CA GLY A 355 -24.41 3.73 -12.47
C GLY A 355 -24.96 3.40 -13.85
N ARG A 356 -24.82 4.24 -14.87
CA ARG A 356 -25.27 3.93 -16.24
C ARG A 356 -24.18 3.43 -17.18
N GLN A 357 -22.93 3.78 -16.92
CA GLN A 357 -21.77 3.34 -17.68
C GLN A 357 -20.82 2.64 -16.73
N ARG A 358 -20.53 1.38 -16.97
CA ARG A 358 -19.65 0.55 -16.13
C ARG A 358 -18.19 0.89 -16.42
N SER A 359 -17.76 2.09 -16.02
CA SER A 359 -16.36 2.50 -16.10
C SER A 359 -15.64 2.45 -14.75
N GLY A 360 -16.11 1.62 -13.83
CA GLY A 360 -15.54 1.50 -12.49
C GLY A 360 -16.14 2.47 -11.47
N GLY A 361 -15.36 2.81 -10.45
CA GLY A 361 -15.70 3.78 -9.39
C GLY A 361 -14.43 4.33 -8.78
N ASP A 362 -14.55 5.44 -8.05
CA ASP A 362 -13.44 6.10 -7.39
C ASP A 362 -12.35 6.51 -8.39
N TYR A 363 -12.65 7.58 -9.13
CA TYR A 363 -11.84 8.03 -10.26
C TYR A 363 -10.70 8.94 -9.82
N HIS A 364 -9.49 8.68 -10.35
CA HIS A 364 -8.26 9.34 -9.95
C HIS A 364 -7.66 10.23 -11.02
N ASP A 365 -7.62 9.77 -12.28
CA ASP A 365 -7.06 10.55 -13.36
C ASP A 365 -7.78 10.29 -14.67
N LEU A 366 -7.73 11.31 -15.54
CA LEU A 366 -8.31 11.31 -16.87
C LEU A 366 -7.38 12.05 -17.82
N TRP A 367 -6.96 11.37 -18.87
CA TRP A 367 -6.22 11.95 -19.97
C TRP A 367 -7.10 12.01 -21.23
N PHE A 368 -7.11 13.15 -21.90
CA PHE A 368 -7.64 13.32 -23.25
C PHE A 368 -6.49 13.41 -24.24
N ASP A 369 -6.68 12.86 -25.43
CA ASP A 369 -5.83 13.14 -26.56
C ASP A 369 -5.98 14.63 -26.96
N PRO A 370 -4.91 15.42 -26.89
CA PRO A 370 -4.99 16.84 -27.24
C PRO A 370 -5.45 17.10 -28.69
N ALA A 371 -5.23 16.14 -29.57
CA ALA A 371 -5.62 16.24 -30.99
C ALA A 371 -7.04 15.67 -31.27
N ASN A 372 -7.61 14.90 -30.33
CA ASN A 372 -8.88 14.23 -30.52
C ASN A 372 -9.62 14.01 -29.19
N GLY A 373 -10.47 14.93 -28.78
CA GLY A 373 -11.21 14.86 -27.50
C GLY A 373 -12.15 13.64 -27.37
N ASP A 374 -12.41 12.88 -28.42
CA ASP A 374 -13.17 11.63 -28.34
C ASP A 374 -12.33 10.48 -27.77
N ARG A 375 -11.00 10.57 -27.86
CA ARG A 375 -10.06 9.58 -27.34
C ARG A 375 -9.65 9.95 -25.92
N MET A 376 -9.95 9.07 -24.98
CA MET A 376 -9.63 9.30 -23.57
C MET A 376 -9.26 8.00 -22.85
N VAL A 377 -8.49 8.11 -21.80
CA VAL A 377 -8.19 7.01 -20.87
C VAL A 377 -8.38 7.48 -19.43
N ILE A 378 -8.94 6.60 -18.61
CA ILE A 378 -9.30 6.87 -17.21
C ILE A 378 -8.63 5.83 -16.33
N GLY A 379 -8.07 6.29 -15.19
CA GLY A 379 -7.63 5.48 -14.07
C GLY A 379 -8.58 5.59 -12.89
N ASN A 380 -8.91 4.46 -12.28
CA ASN A 380 -9.77 4.40 -11.09
C ASN A 380 -9.43 3.18 -10.21
N ASP A 381 -10.20 2.96 -9.12
CA ASP A 381 -9.98 1.84 -8.20
C ASP A 381 -10.27 0.46 -8.79
N GLN A 382 -10.77 0.37 -10.00
CA GLN A 382 -11.06 -0.90 -10.67
C GLN A 382 -10.23 -1.14 -11.95
N GLY A 383 -9.25 -0.26 -12.21
CA GLY A 383 -8.31 -0.42 -13.31
C GLY A 383 -8.33 0.71 -14.34
N VAL A 384 -8.04 0.35 -15.60
CA VAL A 384 -7.95 1.27 -16.74
C VAL A 384 -9.20 1.18 -17.58
N HIS A 385 -9.71 2.32 -18.03
CA HIS A 385 -10.86 2.39 -18.94
C HIS A 385 -10.53 3.27 -20.15
N ILE A 386 -10.63 2.74 -21.35
CA ILE A 386 -10.35 3.43 -22.60
C ILE A 386 -11.66 3.72 -23.31
N SER A 387 -11.85 4.97 -23.76
CA SER A 387 -12.96 5.38 -24.62
C SER A 387 -12.44 6.02 -25.90
N LEU A 388 -13.13 5.75 -27.01
CA LEU A 388 -12.89 6.34 -28.33
C LEU A 388 -14.09 7.17 -28.81
N ASN A 389 -15.05 7.44 -27.94
CA ASN A 389 -16.28 8.18 -28.23
C ASN A 389 -16.67 9.11 -27.07
N ARG A 390 -15.68 9.77 -26.50
CA ARG A 390 -15.85 10.79 -25.44
C ARG A 390 -16.66 10.28 -24.25
N GLY A 391 -16.33 9.06 -23.77
CA GLY A 391 -16.96 8.48 -22.61
C GLY A 391 -18.39 7.96 -22.80
N GLN A 392 -18.89 7.82 -24.03
CA GLN A 392 -20.19 7.19 -24.27
C GLN A 392 -20.15 5.67 -24.05
N SER A 393 -18.98 5.06 -24.26
CA SER A 393 -18.70 3.69 -23.90
C SER A 393 -17.21 3.51 -23.52
N TYR A 394 -16.94 2.49 -22.73
CA TYR A 394 -15.60 2.20 -22.25
C TYR A 394 -15.22 0.75 -22.47
N ARG A 395 -13.97 0.54 -22.79
CA ARG A 395 -13.31 -0.75 -22.69
C ARG A 395 -12.59 -0.81 -21.35
N ALA A 396 -12.99 -1.71 -20.46
CA ALA A 396 -12.32 -2.00 -19.22
C ALA A 396 -11.11 -2.90 -19.45
N VAL A 397 -10.00 -2.59 -18.80
CA VAL A 397 -8.76 -3.36 -18.82
C VAL A 397 -8.45 -3.77 -17.39
N GLU A 398 -8.21 -5.04 -17.17
CA GLU A 398 -7.78 -5.59 -15.90
C GLU A 398 -6.31 -5.95 -15.97
N LEU A 399 -5.52 -5.35 -15.06
CA LEU A 399 -4.09 -5.61 -14.93
C LEU A 399 -3.84 -6.54 -13.73
N PRO A 400 -2.72 -7.27 -13.68
CA PRO A 400 -2.34 -8.06 -12.51
C PRO A 400 -1.84 -7.15 -11.38
N VAL A 401 -2.69 -6.23 -10.97
CA VAL A 401 -2.53 -5.27 -9.91
C VAL A 401 -3.53 -5.60 -8.80
N GLY A 402 -3.10 -5.71 -7.56
CA GLY A 402 -3.96 -6.03 -6.42
C GLY A 402 -3.31 -5.60 -5.11
N GLN A 403 -3.98 -4.71 -4.38
CA GLN A 403 -3.53 -4.24 -3.07
C GLN A 403 -4.03 -5.20 -1.98
N MET A 404 -3.15 -6.11 -1.51
CA MET A 404 -3.45 -7.08 -0.47
C MET A 404 -2.98 -6.57 0.89
N TYR A 405 -3.82 -6.70 1.93
CA TYR A 405 -3.49 -6.26 3.28
C TYR A 405 -2.75 -7.29 4.11
N HIS A 406 -3.23 -8.52 4.10
CA HIS A 406 -2.63 -9.64 4.83
C HIS A 406 -2.69 -10.89 3.97
N VAL A 407 -1.92 -11.91 4.36
CA VAL A 407 -1.90 -13.19 3.69
C VAL A 407 -1.96 -14.31 4.71
N THR A 408 -2.74 -15.34 4.41
CA THR A 408 -2.79 -16.61 5.14
C THR A 408 -2.81 -17.79 4.16
N ALA A 409 -2.50 -18.97 4.65
CA ALA A 409 -2.56 -20.20 3.88
C ALA A 409 -3.25 -21.30 4.69
N ASP A 410 -4.06 -22.14 4.04
CA ASP A 410 -4.69 -23.27 4.69
C ASP A 410 -3.79 -24.53 4.65
N ASN A 411 -4.27 -25.61 5.29
CA ASN A 411 -3.58 -26.90 5.38
C ASN A 411 -4.08 -27.93 4.34
N ALA A 412 -4.82 -27.52 3.32
CA ALA A 412 -5.25 -28.39 2.23
C ALA A 412 -4.06 -28.89 1.38
N VAL A 413 -4.29 -29.89 0.52
CA VAL A 413 -3.27 -30.44 -0.39
C VAL A 413 -3.85 -30.52 -1.81
N PRO A 414 -3.45 -29.61 -2.72
CA PRO A 414 -2.61 -28.42 -2.50
C PRO A 414 -3.33 -27.40 -1.62
N TYR A 415 -2.56 -26.52 -0.99
CA TYR A 415 -3.11 -25.48 -0.12
C TYR A 415 -3.70 -24.30 -0.92
N ASN A 416 -4.52 -23.50 -0.23
CA ASN A 416 -5.06 -22.27 -0.76
C ASN A 416 -4.45 -21.07 -0.03
N VAL A 417 -4.36 -19.96 -0.73
CA VAL A 417 -3.92 -18.66 -0.24
C VAL A 417 -5.14 -17.76 -0.05
N MET A 418 -5.16 -16.98 1.01
CA MET A 418 -6.26 -16.08 1.35
C MET A 418 -5.74 -14.71 1.78
N GLY A 419 -6.58 -13.71 1.58
CA GLY A 419 -6.35 -12.34 2.09
C GLY A 419 -7.40 -11.37 1.58
N ASN A 420 -7.41 -10.19 2.18
CA ASN A 420 -8.34 -9.12 1.84
C ASN A 420 -7.71 -8.19 0.79
N ARG A 421 -8.47 -7.88 -0.26
CA ARG A 421 -8.06 -6.92 -1.28
C ARG A 421 -8.73 -5.57 -1.03
N GLN A 422 -7.98 -4.48 -1.14
CA GLN A 422 -8.53 -3.13 -1.16
C GLN A 422 -9.66 -3.01 -2.19
N ASP A 423 -10.77 -2.37 -1.83
CA ASP A 423 -11.98 -2.18 -2.64
C ASP A 423 -12.59 -3.51 -3.15
N GLY A 424 -12.38 -4.57 -2.39
CA GLY A 424 -12.87 -5.91 -2.71
C GLY A 424 -13.18 -6.72 -1.47
N PRO A 425 -13.60 -7.99 -1.64
CA PRO A 425 -13.81 -8.88 -0.51
C PRO A 425 -12.51 -9.57 -0.06
N SER A 426 -12.63 -10.40 0.97
CA SER A 426 -11.63 -11.43 1.27
C SER A 426 -11.66 -12.50 0.20
N TYR A 427 -10.52 -12.82 -0.37
CA TYR A 427 -10.37 -13.80 -1.44
C TYR A 427 -9.69 -15.07 -0.96
N ARG A 428 -10.04 -16.19 -1.61
CA ARG A 428 -9.36 -17.46 -1.56
C ARG A 428 -9.03 -17.94 -2.96
N GLY A 429 -7.81 -18.43 -3.17
CA GLY A 429 -7.39 -19.02 -4.44
C GLY A 429 -6.35 -20.11 -4.24
N PRO A 430 -6.13 -20.98 -5.24
CA PRO A 430 -5.23 -22.12 -5.13
C PRO A 430 -3.76 -21.72 -5.24
N SER A 431 -2.90 -22.34 -4.44
CA SER A 431 -1.44 -22.29 -4.69
C SER A 431 -1.04 -23.07 -5.93
N ASN A 432 -1.82 -24.12 -6.26
CA ASN A 432 -1.65 -24.97 -7.42
C ASN A 432 -3.02 -25.29 -8.05
N PRO A 433 -3.33 -24.85 -9.27
CA PRO A 433 -4.64 -25.03 -9.89
C PRO A 433 -4.84 -26.45 -10.41
N LEU A 434 -3.79 -27.26 -10.48
CA LEU A 434 -3.78 -28.59 -11.05
C LEU A 434 -4.18 -28.64 -12.55
N TYR A 435 -4.07 -27.52 -13.26
CA TYR A 435 -4.28 -27.49 -14.69
C TYR A 435 -3.01 -27.89 -15.45
N ASP A 436 -3.20 -28.54 -16.61
CA ASP A 436 -2.12 -29.04 -17.47
C ASP A 436 -1.27 -27.91 -18.09
N ASN A 437 -1.84 -26.70 -18.18
CA ASN A 437 -1.12 -25.50 -18.64
C ASN A 437 -0.42 -24.72 -17.53
N GLY A 438 -0.54 -25.13 -16.27
CA GLY A 438 0.11 -24.50 -15.11
C GLY A 438 -0.34 -23.06 -14.81
N ARG A 439 -1.50 -22.62 -15.30
CA ARG A 439 -2.01 -21.28 -15.05
C ARG A 439 -3.09 -21.25 -13.99
N ILE A 440 -3.12 -20.20 -13.16
CA ILE A 440 -4.19 -19.93 -12.20
C ILE A 440 -5.09 -18.86 -12.81
N PRO A 441 -6.25 -19.25 -13.38
CA PRO A 441 -7.16 -18.27 -13.96
C PRO A 441 -7.82 -17.44 -12.86
N ARG A 442 -8.17 -16.22 -13.19
CA ARG A 442 -8.90 -15.32 -12.30
C ARG A 442 -10.17 -15.94 -11.70
N GLY A 443 -10.85 -16.79 -12.45
CA GLY A 443 -12.06 -17.49 -12.01
C GLY A 443 -11.86 -18.49 -10.86
N ASP A 444 -10.63 -18.88 -10.55
CA ASP A 444 -10.31 -19.77 -9.43
C ASP A 444 -10.23 -18.99 -8.10
N TRP A 445 -10.19 -17.69 -8.16
CA TRP A 445 -10.29 -16.82 -6.99
C TRP A 445 -11.74 -16.51 -6.67
N HIS A 446 -12.15 -16.74 -5.43
CA HIS A 446 -13.53 -16.51 -5.00
C HIS A 446 -13.59 -15.87 -3.61
N GLN A 447 -14.74 -15.28 -3.31
CA GLN A 447 -14.98 -14.58 -2.05
C GLN A 447 -15.18 -15.57 -0.90
N VAL A 448 -14.51 -15.31 0.24
CA VAL A 448 -14.63 -16.11 1.49
C VAL A 448 -14.91 -15.26 2.72
N GLY A 449 -15.08 -13.96 2.59
CA GLY A 449 -15.34 -13.08 3.73
C GLY A 449 -15.84 -11.71 3.31
N GLY A 450 -16.05 -10.84 4.29
CA GLY A 450 -16.48 -9.47 4.10
C GLY A 450 -15.33 -8.52 3.91
N GLY A 451 -15.61 -7.30 3.50
CA GLY A 451 -14.80 -6.10 3.56
C GLY A 451 -13.40 -6.11 2.95
N GLU A 452 -12.91 -4.92 2.73
CA GLU A 452 -11.74 -4.64 1.91
C GLU A 452 -10.39 -4.64 2.65
N SER A 453 -10.39 -4.86 3.95
CA SER A 453 -9.17 -4.83 4.79
C SER A 453 -9.27 -5.90 5.87
N GLY A 454 -8.25 -6.05 6.70
CA GLY A 454 -8.24 -7.01 7.78
C GLY A 454 -7.69 -8.39 7.36
N PHE A 455 -8.20 -9.44 7.96
CA PHE A 455 -7.65 -10.78 7.87
C PHE A 455 -8.67 -11.77 7.28
N ALA A 456 -8.21 -12.73 6.51
CA ALA A 456 -8.97 -13.91 6.11
C ALA A 456 -8.23 -15.15 6.60
N THR A 457 -8.69 -15.75 7.69
CA THR A 457 -7.99 -16.80 8.44
C THR A 457 -8.75 -18.11 8.32
N PRO A 458 -8.18 -19.15 7.68
CA PRO A 458 -8.78 -20.48 7.61
C PRO A 458 -8.70 -21.18 8.96
N ASP A 459 -9.72 -21.98 9.28
CA ASP A 459 -9.66 -22.91 10.41
C ASP A 459 -8.55 -23.94 10.16
N PRO A 460 -7.59 -24.12 11.07
CA PRO A 460 -6.44 -24.98 10.86
C PRO A 460 -6.79 -26.48 10.72
N THR A 461 -7.98 -26.88 11.17
CA THR A 461 -8.46 -28.29 11.17
C THR A 461 -9.57 -28.54 10.15
N ASP A 462 -10.29 -27.52 9.72
CA ASP A 462 -11.35 -27.62 8.70
C ASP A 462 -11.17 -26.51 7.62
N PRO A 463 -10.50 -26.80 6.51
CA PRO A 463 -10.21 -25.80 5.48
C PRO A 463 -11.46 -25.25 4.76
N ASN A 464 -12.66 -25.79 5.08
CA ASN A 464 -13.92 -25.24 4.58
C ASN A 464 -14.43 -24.06 5.42
N ILE A 465 -13.87 -23.82 6.60
CA ILE A 465 -14.26 -22.71 7.46
C ILE A 465 -13.20 -21.62 7.35
N VAL A 466 -13.65 -20.41 6.99
CA VAL A 466 -12.81 -19.22 6.94
C VAL A 466 -13.45 -18.14 7.81
N TRP A 467 -12.64 -17.57 8.67
CA TRP A 467 -13.00 -16.37 9.43
C TRP A 467 -12.37 -15.16 8.76
N SER A 468 -13.09 -14.05 8.72
CA SER A 468 -12.52 -12.80 8.23
C SER A 468 -12.89 -11.63 9.12
N SER A 469 -11.91 -10.75 9.34
CA SER A 469 -12.15 -9.43 9.89
C SER A 469 -12.12 -8.42 8.75
N ALA A 470 -12.90 -7.36 8.87
CA ALA A 470 -12.93 -6.33 7.86
C ALA A 470 -13.56 -5.03 8.37
N SER A 471 -13.28 -3.95 7.67
CA SER A 471 -14.13 -2.79 7.65
C SER A 471 -14.97 -2.81 6.38
N GLY A 472 -16.25 -2.58 6.51
CA GLY A 472 -17.11 -2.32 5.34
C GLY A 472 -16.92 -0.89 4.88
N ALA A 473 -16.67 -0.71 3.59
CA ALA A 473 -16.63 0.63 3.02
C ALA A 473 -17.90 1.42 3.42
N GLY A 474 -17.69 2.33 4.33
CA GLY A 474 -18.66 3.38 4.61
C GLY A 474 -19.72 3.11 5.68
N ALA A 475 -19.74 2.03 6.45
CA ALA A 475 -20.86 1.90 7.37
C ALA A 475 -20.62 1.21 8.73
N VAL A 476 -19.86 0.14 8.81
CA VAL A 476 -19.75 -0.66 10.03
C VAL A 476 -18.29 -0.98 10.35
N GLY A 477 -17.84 -0.60 11.55
CA GLY A 477 -16.58 -1.06 12.10
C GLY A 477 -16.70 -2.43 12.73
N GLY A 478 -15.59 -3.18 12.76
CA GLY A 478 -15.51 -4.44 13.45
C GLY A 478 -16.33 -5.57 12.83
N ILE A 479 -16.47 -5.62 11.51
CA ILE A 479 -17.13 -6.71 10.81
C ILE A 479 -16.33 -8.00 11.01
N VAL A 480 -16.97 -9.02 11.53
CA VAL A 480 -16.42 -10.38 11.63
C VAL A 480 -17.37 -11.34 10.92
N VAL A 481 -16.83 -12.08 9.95
CA VAL A 481 -17.60 -13.03 9.15
C VAL A 481 -17.02 -14.42 9.33
N ARG A 482 -17.91 -15.41 9.49
CA ARG A 482 -17.58 -16.83 9.39
C ARG A 482 -18.20 -17.41 8.13
N HIS A 483 -17.37 -17.87 7.21
CA HIS A 483 -17.75 -18.47 5.94
C HIS A 483 -17.64 -20.00 6.01
N ASP A 484 -18.60 -20.71 5.40
CA ASP A 484 -18.53 -22.16 5.19
C ASP A 484 -18.59 -22.48 3.68
N GLU A 485 -17.47 -22.96 3.14
CA GLU A 485 -17.29 -23.30 1.72
C GLU A 485 -18.28 -24.39 1.24
N ARG A 486 -18.68 -25.31 2.09
CA ARG A 486 -19.61 -26.41 1.72
C ARG A 486 -20.99 -25.90 1.37
N THR A 487 -21.43 -24.86 2.08
CA THR A 487 -22.75 -24.25 1.90
C THR A 487 -22.69 -22.91 1.18
N ARG A 488 -21.47 -22.30 1.07
CA ARG A 488 -21.22 -20.96 0.60
C ARG A 488 -21.98 -19.87 1.39
N GLN A 489 -22.23 -20.16 2.67
CA GLN A 489 -22.94 -19.23 3.55
C GLN A 489 -21.96 -18.36 4.32
N PHE A 490 -22.28 -17.07 4.36
CA PHE A 490 -21.63 -16.06 5.19
C PHE A 490 -22.50 -15.80 6.41
N ARG A 491 -21.89 -15.83 7.57
CA ARG A 491 -22.55 -15.47 8.82
C ARG A 491 -21.78 -14.36 9.49
N ASN A 492 -22.46 -13.23 9.70
CA ASN A 492 -21.94 -12.15 10.51
C ASN A 492 -21.97 -12.53 11.98
N VAL A 493 -20.85 -12.32 12.66
CA VAL A 493 -20.63 -12.72 14.06
C VAL A 493 -19.85 -11.63 14.81
N GLU A 494 -20.13 -10.37 14.51
CA GLU A 494 -19.45 -9.20 15.07
C GLU A 494 -19.51 -9.19 16.60
N VAL A 495 -18.45 -8.64 17.23
CA VAL A 495 -18.41 -8.40 18.68
C VAL A 495 -19.51 -7.42 19.08
N TRP A 496 -19.65 -6.32 18.33
CA TRP A 496 -20.59 -5.26 18.59
C TRP A 496 -20.91 -4.51 17.28
N PRO A 497 -22.07 -4.75 16.68
CA PRO A 497 -22.45 -4.06 15.45
C PRO A 497 -22.77 -2.59 15.74
N GLU A 498 -21.94 -1.69 15.23
CA GLU A 498 -22.04 -0.25 15.40
C GLU A 498 -21.64 0.47 14.13
N GLY A 499 -22.42 1.48 13.72
CA GLY A 499 -22.03 2.39 12.65
C GLY A 499 -20.88 3.29 13.09
N THR A 500 -19.83 3.38 12.30
CA THR A 500 -18.61 4.12 12.69
C THR A 500 -18.36 5.36 11.85
N VAL A 501 -18.95 5.45 10.65
CA VAL A 501 -18.75 6.58 9.73
C VAL A 501 -19.27 7.88 10.33
N GLY A 502 -18.38 8.86 10.41
CA GLY A 502 -18.72 10.20 10.90
C GLY A 502 -18.78 10.33 12.43
N TRP A 503 -18.50 9.26 13.17
CA TRP A 503 -18.43 9.30 14.64
C TRP A 503 -17.00 9.55 15.11
N HIS A 504 -16.86 10.29 16.23
CA HIS A 504 -15.57 10.36 16.94
C HIS A 504 -15.20 8.98 17.47
N ALA A 505 -13.92 8.61 17.39
CA ALA A 505 -13.46 7.36 17.95
C ALA A 505 -13.72 7.28 19.48
N GLU A 506 -13.73 8.42 20.19
CA GLU A 506 -14.01 8.50 21.61
C GLU A 506 -15.46 8.15 22.01
N ASP A 507 -16.41 8.29 21.08
CA ASP A 507 -17.83 8.01 21.30
C ASP A 507 -18.18 6.54 21.07
N LEU A 508 -17.31 5.77 20.45
CA LEU A 508 -17.51 4.35 20.16
C LEU A 508 -17.29 3.48 21.39
N LYS A 509 -18.15 2.48 21.57
CA LYS A 509 -17.97 1.49 22.61
C LYS A 509 -16.70 0.68 22.39
N TYR A 510 -16.45 0.25 21.17
CA TYR A 510 -15.24 -0.43 20.74
C TYR A 510 -14.67 0.24 19.50
N ARG A 511 -13.40 0.65 19.57
CA ARG A 511 -12.70 1.29 18.46
C ARG A 511 -12.10 0.20 17.57
N PHE A 512 -12.83 -0.21 16.56
CA PHE A 512 -12.31 -1.11 15.53
C PHE A 512 -11.69 -0.28 14.39
N GLN A 513 -10.39 -0.43 14.21
CA GLN A 513 -9.68 0.17 13.08
C GLN A 513 -9.89 -0.69 11.83
N TRP A 514 -9.60 -0.17 10.67
CA TRP A 514 -9.90 -0.79 9.37
C TRP A 514 -9.29 -2.19 9.19
N THR A 515 -8.09 -2.43 9.71
CA THR A 515 -7.35 -3.69 9.59
C THR A 515 -7.15 -4.39 10.94
N PHE A 516 -8.16 -4.44 11.77
CA PHE A 516 -8.03 -5.06 13.09
C PHE A 516 -7.72 -6.56 13.04
N PRO A 517 -6.83 -7.06 13.93
CA PRO A 517 -6.41 -8.45 13.97
C PRO A 517 -7.55 -9.45 14.17
N LEU A 518 -7.43 -10.60 13.49
CA LEU A 518 -8.22 -11.79 13.74
C LEU A 518 -7.28 -13.00 13.81
N LEU A 519 -7.31 -13.72 14.92
CA LEU A 519 -6.47 -14.87 15.18
C LEU A 519 -7.31 -16.07 15.63
N ILE A 520 -7.04 -17.25 15.10
CA ILE A 520 -7.57 -18.54 15.62
C ILE A 520 -6.47 -19.15 16.48
N SER A 521 -6.79 -19.53 17.72
CA SER A 521 -5.82 -20.13 18.63
C SER A 521 -5.22 -21.41 18.04
N SER A 522 -3.90 -21.53 18.11
CA SER A 522 -3.20 -22.74 17.72
C SER A 522 -3.39 -23.91 18.68
N HIS A 523 -3.90 -23.64 19.89
CA HIS A 523 -4.14 -24.61 20.95
C HIS A 523 -5.59 -25.13 21.00
N ASP A 524 -6.54 -24.30 20.53
CA ASP A 524 -7.96 -24.66 20.46
C ASP A 524 -8.64 -23.90 19.31
N ASN A 525 -8.90 -24.55 18.20
CA ASN A 525 -9.49 -23.97 17.01
C ASN A 525 -10.93 -23.45 17.19
N ASN A 526 -11.61 -23.77 18.32
CA ASN A 526 -12.88 -23.13 18.65
C ASN A 526 -12.68 -21.73 19.27
N THR A 527 -11.48 -21.41 19.71
CA THR A 527 -11.13 -20.13 20.31
C THR A 527 -10.63 -19.18 19.21
N VAL A 528 -11.37 -18.09 19.03
CA VAL A 528 -11.03 -17.04 18.07
C VAL A 528 -10.94 -15.70 18.79
N TYR A 529 -9.93 -14.93 18.44
CA TYR A 529 -9.68 -13.61 18.97
C TYR A 529 -9.85 -12.53 17.89
N VAL A 530 -10.38 -11.39 18.27
CA VAL A 530 -10.33 -10.14 17.49
C VAL A 530 -10.02 -8.98 18.45
N THR A 531 -9.52 -7.87 17.91
CA THR A 531 -9.10 -6.75 18.74
C THR A 531 -9.75 -5.43 18.33
N SER A 532 -10.11 -4.65 19.33
CA SER A 532 -10.39 -3.21 19.30
C SER A 532 -9.32 -2.50 20.13
N GLN A 533 -9.66 -1.61 21.06
CA GLN A 533 -8.77 -1.24 22.18
C GLN A 533 -8.66 -2.37 23.22
N HIS A 534 -9.48 -3.38 23.09
CA HIS A 534 -9.51 -4.58 23.93
C HIS A 534 -9.27 -5.83 23.08
N VAL A 535 -8.84 -6.91 23.71
CA VAL A 535 -8.85 -8.25 23.13
C VAL A 535 -10.20 -8.91 23.43
N HIS A 536 -10.88 -9.37 22.39
CA HIS A 536 -12.15 -10.07 22.45
C HIS A 536 -11.96 -11.52 22.07
N ARG A 537 -12.62 -12.45 22.79
CA ARG A 537 -12.54 -13.89 22.59
C ARG A 537 -13.92 -14.49 22.41
N THR A 538 -14.06 -15.37 21.43
CA THR A 538 -15.20 -16.29 21.32
C THR A 538 -14.73 -17.75 21.39
N GLN A 539 -15.58 -18.62 21.97
CA GLN A 539 -15.37 -20.07 22.03
C GLN A 539 -16.61 -20.84 21.54
N ASN A 540 -17.55 -20.14 20.91
CA ASN A 540 -18.82 -20.72 20.47
C ASN A 540 -19.19 -20.31 19.03
N GLY A 541 -18.19 -20.09 18.19
CA GLY A 541 -18.39 -19.75 16.79
C GLY A 541 -18.95 -18.35 16.56
N GLY A 542 -18.61 -17.41 17.45
CA GLY A 542 -19.02 -16.00 17.35
C GLY A 542 -20.45 -15.72 17.84
N GLN A 543 -21.10 -16.66 18.56
CA GLN A 543 -22.43 -16.40 19.13
C GLN A 543 -22.37 -15.42 20.31
N SER A 544 -21.25 -15.40 21.02
CA SER A 544 -20.94 -14.41 22.05
C SER A 544 -19.44 -14.16 22.12
N TRP A 545 -19.07 -13.01 22.67
CA TRP A 545 -17.70 -12.58 22.84
C TRP A 545 -17.44 -12.11 24.26
N ASP A 546 -16.32 -12.52 24.82
CA ASP A 546 -15.80 -12.08 26.13
C ASP A 546 -14.68 -11.06 25.90
N VAL A 547 -14.65 -9.99 26.67
CA VAL A 547 -13.50 -9.08 26.77
C VAL A 547 -12.50 -9.67 27.75
N ILE A 548 -11.26 -9.91 27.28
CA ILE A 548 -10.20 -10.54 28.08
C ILE A 548 -9.00 -9.62 28.35
N SER A 549 -9.13 -8.32 28.09
CA SER A 549 -8.10 -7.34 28.40
C SER A 549 -8.70 -6.03 28.92
N PRO A 550 -7.96 -5.22 29.67
CA PRO A 550 -8.26 -3.79 29.79
C PRO A 550 -8.07 -3.08 28.44
N ASP A 551 -8.25 -1.75 28.40
CA ASP A 551 -7.77 -0.93 27.27
C ASP A 551 -6.23 -0.99 27.23
N LEU A 552 -5.65 -1.54 26.14
CA LEU A 552 -4.20 -1.74 25.97
C LEU A 552 -3.54 -0.63 25.14
N THR A 553 -4.16 0.53 25.09
CA THR A 553 -3.71 1.69 24.31
C THR A 553 -3.41 2.87 25.23
N THR A 554 -2.93 3.98 24.69
CA THR A 554 -2.80 5.22 25.47
C THR A 554 -4.16 5.82 25.83
N ASN A 555 -5.19 5.52 25.05
CA ASN A 555 -6.53 6.10 25.12
C ASN A 555 -6.51 7.64 25.13
N ASP A 556 -5.60 8.24 24.38
CA ASP A 556 -5.44 9.69 24.27
C ASP A 556 -6.64 10.30 23.55
N LYS A 557 -7.52 10.99 24.29
CA LYS A 557 -8.75 11.59 23.75
C LYS A 557 -8.48 12.70 22.73
N SER A 558 -7.32 13.36 22.80
CA SER A 558 -6.95 14.41 21.85
C SER A 558 -6.74 13.87 20.42
N ARG A 559 -6.52 12.56 20.29
CA ARG A 559 -6.29 11.85 19.01
C ARG A 559 -7.50 11.04 18.55
N GLN A 560 -8.63 11.13 19.22
CA GLN A 560 -9.85 10.37 18.94
C GLN A 560 -10.96 11.23 18.30
N GLY A 561 -10.61 12.40 17.75
CA GLY A 561 -11.52 13.30 17.04
C GLY A 561 -11.89 12.80 15.63
N ILE A 562 -12.64 13.62 14.89
CA ILE A 562 -13.01 13.36 13.50
C ILE A 562 -11.82 13.70 12.60
N SER A 563 -11.46 12.78 11.71
CA SER A 563 -10.48 12.97 10.65
C SER A 563 -11.07 13.78 9.48
N GLY A 564 -10.23 14.54 8.75
CA GLY A 564 -10.59 15.20 7.48
C GLY A 564 -10.17 16.67 7.37
N GLY A 565 -10.27 17.46 8.42
CA GLY A 565 -10.01 18.91 8.39
C GLY A 565 -11.25 19.70 7.98
N LEU A 566 -11.12 20.60 6.99
CA LEU A 566 -12.24 21.41 6.46
C LEU A 566 -13.46 20.57 6.05
N THR A 567 -13.21 19.40 5.47
CA THR A 567 -14.25 18.43 5.15
C THR A 567 -14.04 17.17 5.96
N PRO A 568 -15.00 16.81 6.83
CA PRO A 568 -14.92 15.55 7.57
C PRO A 568 -14.82 14.36 6.62
N ASP A 569 -13.85 13.47 6.89
CA ASP A 569 -13.68 12.22 6.15
C ASP A 569 -13.19 11.14 7.12
N ASN A 570 -14.13 10.60 7.89
CA ASN A 570 -13.90 9.69 9.00
C ASN A 570 -14.52 8.33 8.71
N LEU A 571 -13.70 7.43 8.10
CA LEU A 571 -14.10 6.08 7.71
C LEU A 571 -13.56 4.99 8.66
N GLY A 572 -12.92 5.38 9.76
CA GLY A 572 -12.30 4.45 10.71
C GLY A 572 -10.89 3.98 10.34
N VAL A 573 -10.31 4.49 9.26
CA VAL A 573 -8.92 4.19 8.85
C VAL A 573 -7.95 4.84 9.82
N GLU A 574 -8.24 6.07 10.26
CA GLU A 574 -7.45 6.88 11.18
C GLU A 574 -7.88 6.73 12.64
N TYR A 575 -8.61 5.67 13.01
CA TYR A 575 -8.96 5.47 14.41
C TYR A 575 -7.73 5.20 15.26
N CYS A 576 -7.43 6.16 16.13
CA CYS A 576 -6.37 6.04 17.12
C CYS A 576 -6.75 5.09 18.24
N CYS A 577 -5.70 4.65 18.87
CA CYS A 577 -5.76 4.00 20.17
C CYS A 577 -6.52 2.67 20.07
N VAL A 578 -6.02 1.82 19.17
CA VAL A 578 -6.52 0.47 18.89
C VAL A 578 -5.35 -0.53 18.89
N ILE A 579 -5.64 -1.77 19.24
CA ILE A 579 -4.69 -2.86 19.06
C ILE A 579 -4.62 -3.18 17.57
N TYR A 580 -3.41 -3.07 17.00
CA TYR A 580 -3.18 -3.19 15.57
C TYR A 580 -2.50 -4.51 15.17
N SER A 581 -1.76 -5.11 16.10
CA SER A 581 -1.16 -6.44 15.96
C SER A 581 -1.36 -7.26 17.23
N PHE A 582 -1.59 -8.57 17.05
CA PHE A 582 -1.86 -9.49 18.14
C PHE A 582 -1.46 -10.90 17.75
N ASP A 583 -0.73 -11.59 18.62
CA ASP A 583 -0.37 -13.00 18.41
C ASP A 583 -0.39 -13.81 19.72
N GLU A 584 -0.68 -15.09 19.59
CA GLU A 584 -0.62 -16.09 20.66
C GLU A 584 0.58 -17.01 20.43
N SER A 585 1.40 -17.20 21.46
CA SER A 585 2.52 -18.16 21.40
C SER A 585 2.04 -19.56 21.02
N ARG A 586 2.67 -20.13 19.99
CA ARG A 586 2.41 -21.53 19.61
C ARG A 586 3.09 -22.54 20.54
N ALA A 587 4.08 -22.09 21.35
CA ALA A 587 4.81 -22.92 22.29
C ALA A 587 4.07 -23.05 23.63
N GLU A 588 3.28 -22.03 24.04
CA GLU A 588 2.58 -22.03 25.33
C GLU A 588 1.21 -21.33 25.22
N GLN A 589 0.14 -22.04 25.56
CA GLN A 589 -1.22 -21.50 25.51
C GLN A 589 -1.41 -20.34 26.50
N GLY A 590 -2.05 -19.26 26.04
CA GLY A 590 -2.41 -18.11 26.86
C GLY A 590 -1.25 -17.14 27.10
N VAL A 591 -0.13 -17.29 26.40
CA VAL A 591 0.90 -16.26 26.26
C VAL A 591 0.56 -15.41 25.05
N PHE A 592 0.23 -14.14 25.29
CA PHE A 592 -0.20 -13.18 24.27
C PHE A 592 0.74 -12.00 24.18
N TYR A 593 0.93 -11.52 22.94
CA TYR A 593 1.61 -10.27 22.62
C TYR A 593 0.64 -9.36 21.88
N ALA A 594 0.51 -8.12 22.30
CA ALA A 594 -0.38 -7.14 21.71
C ALA A 594 0.34 -5.81 21.47
N GLY A 595 0.18 -5.25 20.28
CA GLY A 595 0.74 -3.97 19.87
C GLY A 595 -0.34 -3.04 19.33
N SER A 596 -0.26 -1.75 19.69
CA SER A 596 -1.25 -0.75 19.28
C SER A 596 -0.73 0.19 18.19
N ASN A 597 -1.66 0.91 17.55
CA ASN A 597 -1.31 1.91 16.54
C ASN A 597 -0.86 3.26 17.14
N ASP A 598 -0.86 3.37 18.44
CA ASP A 598 -0.33 4.51 19.21
C ASP A 598 0.90 4.13 20.06
N GLY A 599 1.62 3.07 19.64
CA GLY A 599 2.94 2.73 20.13
C GLY A 599 3.00 1.95 21.44
N MET A 600 1.90 1.36 21.93
CA MET A 600 1.92 0.55 23.14
C MET A 600 2.16 -0.93 22.84
N VAL A 601 2.98 -1.60 23.66
CA VAL A 601 3.21 -3.04 23.61
C VAL A 601 2.89 -3.66 24.96
N HIS A 602 2.07 -4.71 24.95
CA HIS A 602 1.66 -5.45 26.15
C HIS A 602 1.86 -6.95 25.99
N VAL A 603 2.17 -7.61 27.09
CA VAL A 603 2.33 -9.07 27.17
C VAL A 603 1.45 -9.62 28.29
N SER A 604 0.73 -10.72 28.01
CA SER A 604 0.03 -11.52 29.01
C SER A 604 0.60 -12.93 29.01
N ARG A 605 0.70 -13.55 30.20
CA ARG A 605 1.22 -14.91 30.40
C ARG A 605 0.21 -15.82 31.12
N ASP A 606 -1.02 -15.36 31.27
CA ASP A 606 -2.05 -16.03 32.07
C ASP A 606 -3.43 -16.00 31.41
N ASN A 607 -3.44 -16.18 30.08
CA ASN A 607 -4.66 -16.24 29.26
C ASN A 607 -5.49 -14.93 29.29
N GLY A 608 -4.82 -13.80 29.40
CA GLY A 608 -5.42 -12.47 29.42
C GLY A 608 -5.89 -11.97 30.79
N ALA A 609 -5.63 -12.73 31.88
CA ALA A 609 -6.03 -12.29 33.21
C ALA A 609 -5.23 -11.07 33.72
N ASN A 610 -3.95 -10.99 33.36
CA ASN A 610 -3.09 -9.83 33.61
C ASN A 610 -2.32 -9.45 32.35
N TRP A 611 -2.10 -8.14 32.16
CA TRP A 611 -1.37 -7.57 31.03
C TRP A 611 -0.27 -6.64 31.53
N ASN A 612 0.96 -6.90 31.11
CA ASN A 612 2.12 -6.09 31.46
C ASN A 612 2.44 -5.16 30.27
N ASN A 613 2.50 -3.86 30.53
CA ASN A 613 3.01 -2.90 29.58
C ASN A 613 4.54 -2.99 29.53
N VAL A 614 5.08 -3.37 28.38
CA VAL A 614 6.53 -3.55 28.16
C VAL A 614 7.12 -2.49 27.23
N THR A 615 6.35 -1.47 26.87
CA THR A 615 6.75 -0.41 25.92
C THR A 615 8.05 0.30 26.35
N GLY A 616 8.24 0.51 27.65
CA GLY A 616 9.44 1.17 28.18
C GLY A 616 10.73 0.35 28.10
N ASN A 617 10.68 -0.90 27.64
CA ASN A 617 11.83 -1.82 27.62
C ASN A 617 12.54 -1.85 26.24
N PHE A 618 12.03 -1.13 25.25
CA PHE A 618 12.63 -1.07 23.92
C PHE A 618 13.77 -0.05 23.84
N PRO A 619 14.91 -0.39 23.23
CA PRO A 619 15.90 0.60 22.86
C PRO A 619 15.42 1.39 21.62
N ASP A 620 15.70 2.70 21.58
CA ASP A 620 15.42 3.57 20.43
C ASP A 620 13.96 3.45 19.90
N TRP A 621 12.99 3.44 20.85
CA TRP A 621 11.58 3.32 20.51
C TRP A 621 11.09 4.55 19.73
N PRO A 622 10.41 4.37 18.55
CA PRO A 622 9.99 5.50 17.70
C PRO A 622 8.78 6.29 18.24
N GLY A 623 8.34 6.06 19.46
CA GLY A 623 7.24 6.80 20.07
C GLY A 623 5.88 6.40 19.49
N ASP A 624 5.25 7.30 18.73
CA ASP A 624 3.90 7.13 18.15
C ASP A 624 3.85 6.20 16.92
N GLY A 625 4.86 5.37 16.71
CA GLY A 625 4.88 4.40 15.61
C GLY A 625 3.83 3.30 15.80
N VAL A 626 3.25 2.84 14.70
CA VAL A 626 2.30 1.73 14.67
C VAL A 626 3.05 0.42 14.90
N VAL A 627 2.69 -0.34 15.91
CA VAL A 627 3.17 -1.73 16.08
C VAL A 627 2.51 -2.57 15.00
N ARG A 628 3.18 -2.67 13.85
CA ARG A 628 2.60 -3.18 12.60
C ARG A 628 2.45 -4.69 12.59
N GLY A 629 3.45 -5.42 13.07
CA GLY A 629 3.47 -6.87 13.13
C GLY A 629 4.12 -7.37 14.40
N ILE A 630 3.54 -8.40 14.99
CA ILE A 630 4.10 -9.20 16.08
C ILE A 630 4.06 -10.65 15.66
N HIS A 631 5.17 -11.36 15.86
CA HIS A 631 5.27 -12.79 15.63
C HIS A 631 5.86 -13.47 16.87
N ALA A 632 5.02 -14.20 17.59
CA ALA A 632 5.45 -15.03 18.72
C ALA A 632 6.13 -16.29 18.19
N SER A 633 7.33 -16.61 18.67
CA SER A 633 8.09 -17.77 18.22
C SER A 633 7.32 -19.08 18.46
N LYS A 634 7.38 -19.98 17.49
CA LYS A 634 6.89 -21.35 17.62
C LYS A 634 7.73 -22.18 18.59
N TRP A 635 8.99 -21.78 18.78
CA TRP A 635 10.03 -22.59 19.44
C TRP A 635 10.18 -22.27 20.94
N ASP A 636 9.91 -21.01 21.31
CA ASP A 636 10.06 -20.55 22.69
C ASP A 636 8.98 -19.51 23.00
N ALA A 637 8.19 -19.76 24.02
CA ALA A 637 7.09 -18.88 24.43
C ALA A 637 7.58 -17.50 24.94
N ALA A 638 8.81 -17.41 25.41
CA ALA A 638 9.44 -16.18 25.87
C ALA A 638 9.94 -15.30 24.71
N LYS A 639 10.01 -15.88 23.51
CA LYS A 639 10.59 -15.24 22.33
C LYS A 639 9.52 -14.70 21.40
N ALA A 640 9.72 -13.46 20.95
CA ALA A 640 8.88 -12.84 19.95
C ALA A 640 9.67 -11.82 19.12
N TYR A 641 9.16 -11.55 17.93
CA TYR A 641 9.67 -10.52 17.02
C TYR A 641 8.58 -9.47 16.78
N LEU A 642 9.02 -8.23 16.57
CA LEU A 642 8.10 -7.12 16.41
C LEU A 642 8.67 -6.13 15.39
N VAL A 643 7.80 -5.58 14.53
CA VAL A 643 8.11 -4.49 13.61
C VAL A 643 7.23 -3.28 13.90
N VAL A 644 7.84 -2.09 13.80
CA VAL A 644 7.15 -0.82 13.97
C VAL A 644 7.24 -0.02 12.69
N GLU A 645 6.11 0.52 12.28
CA GLU A 645 5.97 1.43 11.16
C GLU A 645 5.78 2.85 11.70
N ALA A 646 6.76 3.72 11.48
CA ALA A 646 6.74 5.10 12.00
C ALA A 646 6.72 6.18 10.91
N HIS A 647 6.57 5.79 9.62
CA HIS A 647 6.57 6.76 8.51
C HIS A 647 5.42 7.78 8.62
N GLN A 648 4.26 7.39 9.16
CA GLN A 648 3.11 8.29 9.35
C GLN A 648 3.32 9.34 10.45
N VAL A 649 4.42 9.29 11.18
CA VAL A 649 4.88 10.33 12.12
C VAL A 649 6.21 10.94 11.67
N GLY A 650 6.57 10.75 10.39
CA GLY A 650 7.74 11.37 9.76
C GLY A 650 9.07 10.65 10.03
N ASN A 651 9.05 9.42 10.51
CA ASN A 651 10.25 8.61 10.70
C ASN A 651 10.22 7.38 9.78
N PHE A 652 11.11 7.36 8.79
CA PHE A 652 11.18 6.32 7.75
C PHE A 652 12.21 5.21 8.05
N GLU A 653 12.87 5.25 9.21
CA GLU A 653 13.81 4.22 9.62
C GLU A 653 13.14 2.84 9.79
N PRO A 654 13.85 1.73 9.52
CA PRO A 654 13.39 0.40 9.85
C PRO A 654 13.46 0.15 11.36
N PHE A 655 12.39 -0.38 11.94
CA PHE A 655 12.33 -0.79 13.34
C PHE A 655 11.94 -2.26 13.43
N ILE A 656 12.89 -3.10 13.81
CA ILE A 656 12.72 -4.54 14.05
C ILE A 656 13.30 -4.87 15.41
N TYR A 657 12.53 -5.60 16.23
CA TYR A 657 12.93 -5.94 17.58
C TYR A 657 12.72 -7.42 17.87
N ARG A 658 13.58 -7.98 18.76
CA ARG A 658 13.51 -9.33 19.28
C ARG A 658 13.51 -9.30 20.78
N THR A 659 12.66 -10.10 21.43
CA THR A 659 12.72 -10.44 22.87
C THR A 659 12.94 -11.94 23.05
N GLU A 660 13.54 -12.33 24.19
CA GLU A 660 13.75 -13.72 24.61
C GLU A 660 13.32 -13.94 26.07
N ASP A 661 12.57 -12.98 26.64
CA ASP A 661 12.20 -12.93 28.05
C ASP A 661 10.79 -12.36 28.29
N TYR A 662 9.84 -12.65 27.38
CA TYR A 662 8.46 -12.15 27.42
C TYR A 662 8.35 -10.62 27.36
N GLY A 663 9.32 -9.96 26.74
CA GLY A 663 9.33 -8.50 26.59
C GLY A 663 9.92 -7.76 27.81
N GLU A 664 10.55 -8.46 28.76
CA GLU A 664 11.28 -7.80 29.86
C GLU A 664 12.49 -7.02 29.33
N SER A 665 13.05 -7.46 28.19
CA SER A 665 14.04 -6.74 27.40
C SER A 665 13.83 -6.96 25.88
N TRP A 666 14.26 -5.97 25.08
CA TRP A 666 14.20 -6.03 23.62
C TRP A 666 15.54 -5.64 23.01
N THR A 667 15.87 -6.27 21.90
CA THR A 667 17.05 -5.95 21.08
C THR A 667 16.61 -5.45 19.72
N LYS A 668 17.11 -4.28 19.27
CA LYS A 668 16.90 -3.79 17.89
C LYS A 668 17.78 -4.61 16.94
N ILE A 669 17.21 -5.18 15.89
CA ILE A 669 17.85 -6.14 14.97
C ILE A 669 17.70 -5.69 13.52
N THR A 670 18.27 -4.55 13.14
CA THR A 670 18.12 -3.94 11.80
C THR A 670 19.42 -3.97 10.95
N ASN A 671 20.45 -4.64 11.41
CA ASN A 671 21.74 -4.67 10.71
C ASN A 671 21.64 -5.36 9.34
N GLY A 672 21.97 -4.65 8.26
CA GLY A 672 21.85 -5.12 6.87
C GLY A 672 20.59 -4.66 6.14
N ILE A 673 19.64 -4.02 6.82
CA ILE A 673 18.55 -3.28 6.15
C ILE A 673 19.11 -1.95 5.63
N SER A 674 18.80 -1.59 4.40
CA SER A 674 19.26 -0.32 3.82
C SER A 674 18.65 0.90 4.52
N ASP A 675 19.39 1.99 4.56
CA ASP A 675 18.91 3.30 5.01
C ASP A 675 18.35 4.07 3.79
N HIS A 676 17.06 3.90 3.51
CA HIS A 676 16.37 4.52 2.40
C HIS A 676 14.94 4.89 2.83
N ILE A 677 14.34 5.92 2.25
CA ILE A 677 12.97 6.39 2.56
C ILE A 677 11.90 5.28 2.46
N LEU A 678 12.16 4.21 1.68
CA LEU A 678 11.28 3.06 1.50
C LEU A 678 11.69 1.83 2.34
N SER A 679 12.61 1.96 3.30
CA SER A 679 13.09 0.81 4.10
C SER A 679 12.29 0.55 5.38
N PHE A 680 11.26 1.36 5.68
CA PHE A 680 10.43 1.11 6.85
C PHE A 680 9.67 -0.23 6.75
N THR A 681 9.53 -0.89 7.88
CA THR A 681 9.13 -2.30 7.96
C THR A 681 7.62 -2.49 7.95
N ARG A 682 7.16 -3.59 7.32
CA ARG A 682 5.75 -3.92 7.15
C ARG A 682 5.32 -5.18 7.89
N ASP A 683 6.09 -6.25 7.80
CA ASP A 683 5.76 -7.52 8.45
C ASP A 683 7.00 -8.37 8.72
N ILE A 684 6.92 -9.29 9.68
CA ILE A 684 7.99 -10.22 10.06
C ILE A 684 7.41 -11.60 10.36
N VAL A 685 8.11 -12.65 9.94
CA VAL A 685 7.75 -14.03 10.27
C VAL A 685 8.98 -14.89 10.53
N GLU A 686 8.91 -15.77 11.53
CA GLU A 686 9.88 -16.83 11.76
C GLU A 686 9.50 -18.10 11.01
N ASP A 687 10.51 -18.78 10.44
CA ASP A 687 10.33 -20.06 9.76
C ASP A 687 9.85 -21.15 10.75
N PRO A 688 8.77 -21.86 10.45
CA PRO A 688 8.22 -22.86 11.36
C PRO A 688 9.02 -24.18 11.38
N VAL A 689 10.01 -24.35 10.51
CA VAL A 689 10.87 -25.54 10.40
C VAL A 689 12.27 -25.30 10.97
N ARG A 690 12.82 -24.09 10.78
CA ARG A 690 14.14 -23.69 11.25
C ARG A 690 14.06 -22.51 12.21
N PRO A 691 14.37 -22.67 13.52
CA PRO A 691 14.39 -21.56 14.47
C PRO A 691 15.43 -20.49 14.06
N GLY A 692 15.08 -19.22 14.21
CA GLY A 692 15.95 -18.09 13.90
C GLY A 692 16.20 -17.85 12.39
N LEU A 693 15.53 -18.56 11.50
CA LEU A 693 15.38 -18.18 10.11
C LEU A 693 14.18 -17.23 10.00
N LEU A 694 14.45 -15.98 9.62
CA LEU A 694 13.45 -14.91 9.64
C LEU A 694 13.28 -14.30 8.26
N TYR A 695 12.08 -13.83 7.98
CA TYR A 695 11.73 -13.06 6.78
C TYR A 695 11.11 -11.72 7.21
N VAL A 696 11.55 -10.62 6.58
CA VAL A 696 11.03 -9.27 6.83
C VAL A 696 10.65 -8.61 5.51
N GLY A 697 9.44 -8.07 5.45
CA GLY A 697 8.97 -7.21 4.39
C GLY A 697 9.12 -5.73 4.75
N THR A 698 9.58 -4.92 3.80
CA THR A 698 9.58 -3.46 3.87
C THR A 698 8.63 -2.85 2.84
N GLU A 699 8.64 -1.53 2.71
CA GLU A 699 7.84 -0.85 1.68
C GLU A 699 8.17 -1.32 0.27
N ASN A 700 9.43 -1.63 -0.02
CA ASN A 700 9.85 -1.99 -1.37
C ASN A 700 10.61 -3.33 -1.48
N ARG A 701 11.16 -3.87 -0.39
CA ARG A 701 12.08 -5.02 -0.41
C ARG A 701 11.61 -6.17 0.48
N LEU A 702 12.18 -7.35 0.24
CA LEU A 702 12.14 -8.50 1.12
C LEU A 702 13.56 -8.79 1.62
N TYR A 703 13.68 -9.14 2.90
CA TYR A 703 14.94 -9.54 3.50
C TYR A 703 14.80 -10.87 4.20
N VAL A 704 15.89 -11.63 4.25
CA VAL A 704 16.01 -12.88 5.00
C VAL A 704 17.16 -12.80 5.99
N SER A 705 16.97 -13.33 7.18
CA SER A 705 18.03 -13.52 8.17
C SER A 705 18.14 -15.01 8.50
N LEU A 706 19.36 -15.55 8.44
CA LEU A 706 19.67 -16.94 8.76
C LEU A 706 20.20 -17.09 10.20
N ASN A 707 20.32 -15.99 10.96
CA ASN A 707 20.94 -15.90 12.28
C ASN A 707 20.13 -15.05 13.26
N ASP A 708 18.81 -15.28 13.30
CA ASP A 708 17.93 -14.71 14.31
C ASP A 708 17.83 -13.17 14.29
N GLY A 709 17.99 -12.58 13.10
CA GLY A 709 17.92 -11.14 12.88
C GLY A 709 19.21 -10.38 13.16
N ASP A 710 20.30 -11.05 13.55
CA ASP A 710 21.57 -10.38 13.78
C ASP A 710 22.14 -9.72 12.51
N ASN A 711 21.83 -10.31 11.33
CA ASN A 711 22.10 -9.73 10.02
C ASN A 711 20.99 -10.06 9.03
N TRP A 712 20.68 -9.11 8.17
CA TRP A 712 19.70 -9.24 7.10
C TRP A 712 20.39 -9.22 5.74
N ILE A 713 19.86 -10.03 4.81
CA ILE A 713 20.28 -10.13 3.42
C ILE A 713 19.09 -9.77 2.56
N GLU A 714 19.25 -8.83 1.65
CA GLU A 714 18.22 -8.52 0.67
C GLU A 714 17.95 -9.74 -0.21
N TRP A 715 16.67 -10.10 -0.36
CA TRP A 715 16.23 -11.24 -1.15
C TRP A 715 15.01 -10.88 -1.98
N THR A 716 15.15 -9.93 -2.87
CA THR A 716 14.07 -9.42 -3.69
C THR A 716 13.92 -10.17 -5.00
N ASN A 717 15.03 -10.53 -5.65
CA ASN A 717 15.07 -11.25 -6.93
C ASN A 717 14.07 -10.66 -7.95
N ASN A 718 13.11 -11.47 -8.42
CA ASN A 718 12.08 -11.06 -9.37
C ASN A 718 10.77 -10.56 -8.67
N LEU A 719 10.80 -10.29 -7.36
CA LEU A 719 9.66 -9.65 -6.70
C LEU A 719 9.57 -8.19 -7.11
N PRO A 720 8.37 -7.68 -7.40
CA PRO A 720 8.18 -6.27 -7.65
C PRO A 720 8.47 -5.42 -6.40
N ALA A 721 8.91 -4.18 -6.57
CA ALA A 721 9.14 -3.23 -5.49
C ALA A 721 7.82 -2.66 -4.92
N SER A 722 6.80 -3.50 -4.78
CA SER A 722 5.53 -3.19 -4.11
C SER A 722 5.64 -3.51 -2.62
N PRO A 723 4.92 -2.82 -1.72
CA PRO A 723 4.99 -3.08 -0.28
C PRO A 723 4.65 -4.53 0.08
N LYS A 724 5.44 -5.14 0.97
CA LYS A 724 5.28 -6.52 1.46
C LYS A 724 4.42 -6.51 2.73
N TYR A 725 3.10 -6.41 2.58
CA TYR A 725 2.17 -6.19 3.69
C TYR A 725 1.87 -7.44 4.52
N GLY A 726 2.10 -8.63 4.00
CA GLY A 726 1.88 -9.85 4.74
C GLY A 726 2.81 -10.97 4.30
N LEU A 727 3.31 -11.74 5.26
CA LEU A 727 4.20 -12.87 5.08
C LEU A 727 3.65 -14.09 5.82
N VAL A 728 3.65 -15.25 5.19
CA VAL A 728 3.35 -16.51 5.86
C VAL A 728 4.16 -17.67 5.26
N VAL A 729 4.73 -18.51 6.10
CA VAL A 729 5.36 -19.76 5.67
C VAL A 729 4.33 -20.88 5.78
N GLN A 730 3.98 -21.48 4.66
CA GLN A 730 3.15 -22.67 4.62
C GLN A 730 3.99 -23.91 4.99
N GLU A 731 3.80 -24.38 6.21
CA GLU A 731 4.71 -25.34 6.86
C GLU A 731 4.85 -26.69 6.12
N ARG A 732 3.74 -27.25 5.59
CA ARG A 732 3.77 -28.57 4.91
C ARG A 732 4.52 -28.57 3.60
N PHE A 733 4.39 -27.48 2.84
CA PHE A 733 5.05 -27.33 1.54
C PHE A 733 6.39 -26.62 1.64
N GLY A 734 6.69 -25.99 2.79
CA GLY A 734 7.89 -25.16 2.94
C GLY A 734 7.91 -24.01 1.93
N ASP A 735 6.78 -23.36 1.71
CA ASP A 735 6.63 -22.26 0.77
C ASP A 735 6.49 -20.94 1.52
N LEU A 736 7.21 -19.88 1.10
CA LEU A 736 6.95 -18.51 1.58
C LEU A 736 5.90 -17.85 0.69
N VAL A 737 4.77 -17.48 1.29
CA VAL A 737 3.69 -16.77 0.61
C VAL A 737 3.71 -15.29 1.02
N ILE A 738 3.66 -14.41 0.05
CA ILE A 738 3.78 -12.96 0.23
C ILE A 738 2.53 -12.28 -0.30
N GLY A 739 1.90 -11.47 0.54
CA GLY A 739 0.86 -10.51 0.15
C GLY A 739 1.49 -9.14 -0.11
N THR A 740 1.37 -8.63 -1.33
CA THR A 740 1.89 -7.31 -1.69
C THR A 740 0.77 -6.29 -1.79
N TYR A 741 1.05 -5.07 -1.37
CA TYR A 741 0.10 -3.97 -1.52
C TYR A 741 0.28 -3.30 -2.89
N GLY A 742 -0.09 -4.03 -3.96
CA GLY A 742 -0.03 -3.53 -5.34
C GLY A 742 0.09 -4.60 -6.43
N ARG A 743 0.73 -5.74 -6.16
CA ARG A 743 0.98 -6.79 -7.16
C ARG A 743 0.44 -8.17 -6.73
N GLY A 744 -0.63 -8.19 -5.91
CA GLY A 744 -1.30 -9.43 -5.50
C GLY A 744 -0.43 -10.33 -4.62
N PHE A 745 -0.61 -11.64 -4.78
CA PHE A 745 0.11 -12.67 -4.03
C PHE A 745 1.25 -13.30 -4.84
N TRP A 746 2.34 -13.61 -4.13
CA TRP A 746 3.51 -14.28 -4.66
C TRP A 746 3.89 -15.47 -3.80
N ILE A 747 4.50 -16.49 -4.41
CA ILE A 747 5.00 -17.66 -3.70
C ILE A 747 6.45 -17.91 -4.09
N MET A 748 7.31 -18.11 -3.08
CA MET A 748 8.59 -18.80 -3.22
C MET A 748 8.34 -20.27 -2.89
N ASP A 749 8.42 -21.12 -3.90
CA ASP A 749 8.28 -22.57 -3.73
C ASP A 749 9.56 -23.16 -3.16
N ASP A 750 9.44 -24.00 -2.13
CA ASP A 750 10.51 -24.83 -1.57
C ASP A 750 11.65 -24.07 -0.87
N LEU A 751 11.42 -23.72 0.40
CA LEU A 751 12.42 -23.15 1.30
C LEU A 751 13.46 -24.15 1.84
N SER A 752 13.42 -25.44 1.43
CA SER A 752 14.24 -26.49 2.03
C SER A 752 15.73 -26.21 1.97
N ALA A 753 16.19 -25.52 0.92
CA ALA A 753 17.59 -25.09 0.81
C ALA A 753 17.95 -24.07 1.90
N LEU A 754 17.12 -23.05 2.16
CA LEU A 754 17.35 -22.07 3.22
C LEU A 754 17.25 -22.68 4.62
N GLN A 755 16.30 -23.62 4.79
CA GLN A 755 16.10 -24.32 6.06
C GLN A 755 17.27 -25.22 6.44
N GLN A 756 18.02 -25.73 5.47
CA GLN A 756 19.18 -26.60 5.65
C GLN A 756 20.53 -25.87 5.55
N LEU A 757 20.52 -24.60 5.18
CA LEU A 757 21.74 -23.81 4.92
C LEU A 757 22.43 -23.42 6.25
N ASP A 758 23.43 -24.20 6.65
CA ASP A 758 24.24 -23.99 7.86
C ASP A 758 25.72 -23.70 7.55
N GLN A 759 26.54 -23.52 8.57
CA GLN A 759 27.98 -23.25 8.41
C GLN A 759 28.75 -24.40 7.75
N GLU A 760 28.31 -25.63 7.92
CA GLU A 760 28.94 -26.82 7.27
C GLU A 760 28.68 -26.76 5.77
N VAL A 761 27.46 -26.49 5.35
CA VAL A 761 27.08 -26.29 3.95
C VAL A 761 27.83 -25.12 3.36
N LEU A 762 27.84 -23.97 4.01
CA LEU A 762 28.52 -22.74 3.54
C LEU A 762 30.03 -22.92 3.36
N SER A 763 30.66 -23.75 4.16
CA SER A 763 32.07 -24.05 4.08
C SER A 763 32.41 -25.17 3.08
N SER A 764 31.45 -25.89 2.58
CA SER A 764 31.63 -27.00 1.62
C SER A 764 31.87 -26.49 0.20
N SER A 765 32.61 -27.22 -0.59
CA SER A 765 32.80 -26.94 -2.02
C SER A 765 31.53 -27.19 -2.85
N ALA A 766 30.71 -28.14 -2.41
CA ALA A 766 29.38 -28.45 -2.98
C ALA A 766 28.57 -29.23 -1.96
N HIS A 767 27.24 -28.99 -1.95
CA HIS A 767 26.29 -29.72 -1.13
C HIS A 767 25.01 -29.97 -1.91
N LEU A 768 24.42 -31.14 -1.77
CA LEU A 768 23.11 -31.46 -2.30
C LEU A 768 22.11 -31.44 -1.14
N PHE A 769 21.19 -30.49 -1.18
CA PHE A 769 20.13 -30.39 -0.15
C PHE A 769 19.17 -31.60 -0.23
N GLU A 770 18.67 -32.02 0.91
CA GLU A 770 17.59 -33.01 0.95
C GLU A 770 16.33 -32.36 0.36
N PRO A 771 15.78 -32.89 -0.74
CA PRO A 771 14.60 -32.30 -1.35
C PRO A 771 13.37 -32.56 -0.48
N ARG A 772 12.43 -31.61 -0.49
CA ARG A 772 11.14 -31.82 0.15
C ARG A 772 10.35 -32.95 -0.52
N ASP A 773 9.33 -33.46 0.16
CA ASP A 773 8.36 -34.40 -0.42
C ASP A 773 7.72 -33.83 -1.68
N ALA A 774 7.82 -34.54 -2.80
CA ALA A 774 7.20 -34.16 -4.05
C ALA A 774 5.84 -34.83 -4.20
N TYR A 775 4.78 -34.05 -4.28
CA TYR A 775 3.42 -34.56 -4.52
C TYR A 775 3.19 -34.76 -6.02
N ARG A 776 2.72 -35.95 -6.38
CA ARG A 776 2.26 -36.23 -7.74
C ARG A 776 0.76 -36.04 -7.83
N PHE A 777 0.34 -34.95 -8.44
CA PHE A 777 -1.06 -34.65 -8.71
C PHE A 777 -1.48 -35.15 -10.10
N ASN A 778 -2.76 -35.47 -10.23
CA ASN A 778 -3.36 -35.65 -11.54
C ASN A 778 -3.77 -34.28 -12.07
N SER A 779 -3.19 -33.88 -13.18
CA SER A 779 -3.56 -32.65 -13.84
C SER A 779 -4.97 -32.74 -14.44
N ARG A 780 -5.64 -31.62 -14.49
CA ARG A 780 -6.92 -31.41 -15.15
C ARG A 780 -6.66 -30.68 -16.47
N THR A 781 -7.47 -30.94 -17.47
CA THR A 781 -7.46 -30.13 -18.68
C THR A 781 -7.92 -28.73 -18.34
N ALA A 782 -7.14 -27.73 -18.73
CA ALA A 782 -7.50 -26.33 -18.57
C ALA A 782 -8.81 -26.00 -19.31
N PRO A 783 -9.64 -25.08 -18.80
CA PRO A 783 -10.83 -24.64 -19.51
C PRO A 783 -10.48 -24.12 -20.89
N ALA A 784 -11.27 -24.50 -21.90
CA ALA A 784 -11.00 -24.22 -23.33
C ALA A 784 -10.99 -22.72 -23.69
N VAL A 785 -11.52 -21.87 -22.82
CA VAL A 785 -11.59 -20.42 -23.00
C VAL A 785 -10.37 -19.67 -22.44
N MET A 786 -9.41 -20.39 -21.86
CA MET A 786 -8.21 -19.77 -21.32
C MET A 786 -7.27 -19.41 -22.45
N THR A 787 -7.22 -18.15 -22.71
CA THR A 787 -6.24 -17.51 -23.61
C THR A 787 -5.02 -17.07 -22.79
N ASN A 788 -4.08 -16.39 -23.43
CA ASN A 788 -2.94 -15.77 -22.76
C ASN A 788 -3.39 -14.52 -22.00
N ASP A 789 -4.24 -14.68 -20.99
CA ASP A 789 -4.60 -13.56 -20.11
C ASP A 789 -3.38 -13.18 -19.27
N GLN A 790 -2.95 -11.93 -19.37
CA GLN A 790 -1.81 -11.40 -18.64
C GLN A 790 -2.04 -11.37 -17.13
N SER A 791 -3.30 -11.45 -16.70
CA SER A 791 -3.71 -11.45 -15.30
C SER A 791 -3.74 -12.84 -14.67
N ASP A 792 -3.54 -13.91 -15.44
CA ASP A 792 -3.47 -15.27 -14.92
C ASP A 792 -2.26 -15.43 -14.00
N GLY A 793 -2.46 -16.07 -12.86
CA GLY A 793 -1.39 -16.48 -11.98
C GLY A 793 -0.61 -17.68 -12.54
N GLN A 794 0.53 -17.97 -11.93
CA GLN A 794 1.42 -19.08 -12.29
C GLN A 794 1.30 -20.22 -11.26
N GLY A 795 1.10 -21.43 -11.74
CA GLY A 795 1.21 -22.65 -10.93
C GLY A 795 2.67 -23.02 -10.66
N PRO A 796 2.94 -23.90 -9.68
CA PRO A 796 4.27 -24.40 -9.41
C PRO A 796 4.79 -25.27 -10.55
N SER A 797 6.10 -25.54 -10.56
CA SER A 797 6.71 -26.54 -11.43
C SER A 797 6.05 -27.92 -11.18
N ASN A 798 5.76 -28.65 -12.26
CA ASN A 798 5.25 -30.03 -12.20
C ASN A 798 6.35 -31.07 -11.96
N ALA A 799 7.52 -30.65 -11.48
CA ALA A 799 8.69 -31.51 -11.23
C ALA A 799 9.09 -31.44 -9.75
N ALA A 800 9.82 -32.45 -9.29
CA ALA A 800 10.53 -32.38 -8.03
C ALA A 800 11.67 -31.36 -8.16
N LEU A 801 11.77 -30.43 -7.21
CA LEU A 801 12.86 -29.47 -7.14
C LEU A 801 14.04 -30.14 -6.43
N ILE A 802 15.24 -29.97 -6.99
CA ILE A 802 16.49 -30.43 -6.42
C ILE A 802 17.42 -29.24 -6.29
N ASN A 803 17.61 -28.80 -5.05
CA ASN A 803 18.45 -27.67 -4.72
C ASN A 803 19.87 -28.13 -4.38
N TYR A 804 20.88 -27.36 -4.75
CA TYR A 804 22.28 -27.65 -4.42
C TYR A 804 23.05 -26.35 -4.14
N TRP A 805 24.09 -26.45 -3.35
CA TRP A 805 25.03 -25.39 -3.05
C TRP A 805 26.39 -25.65 -3.79
N ILE A 806 26.94 -24.59 -4.35
CA ILE A 806 28.31 -24.59 -4.91
C ILE A 806 29.10 -23.46 -4.27
N GLY A 807 30.06 -23.80 -3.43
CA GLY A 807 30.85 -22.86 -2.63
C GLY A 807 32.03 -22.19 -3.36
N GLN A 808 32.40 -22.66 -4.56
CA GLN A 808 33.47 -22.08 -5.38
C GLN A 808 33.09 -22.20 -6.85
N GLU A 809 33.54 -21.24 -7.69
CA GLU A 809 33.48 -21.40 -9.13
C GLU A 809 34.25 -22.67 -9.54
N MET A 810 33.54 -23.66 -10.01
CA MET A 810 34.17 -24.83 -10.61
C MET A 810 34.63 -24.44 -12.01
N ALA A 811 35.95 -24.31 -12.19
CA ALA A 811 36.51 -24.17 -13.52
C ALA A 811 36.15 -25.41 -14.33
N GLY A 812 35.30 -25.24 -15.37
CA GLY A 812 34.88 -26.28 -16.29
C GLY A 812 36.04 -26.66 -17.24
#